data_94282c6bcd314bdc0495341f8ddde677
#
_entry.id   94282c6bcd314bdc0495341f8ddde677
#
_cell.length_a   1.000
_cell.length_b   1.000
_cell.length_c   1.000
_cell.angle_alpha   90.00
_cell.angle_beta   90.00
_cell.angle_gamma   90.00
#
_symmetry.space_group_name_H-M   'P 1'
#
loop_
_entity.id
_entity.type
_entity.pdbx_description
1 polymer ?
#
loop_
_entity_poly.entity_id
_entity_poly.type
_entity_poly.pdbx_seq_one_letter_code
_entity_poly.pdbx_strand_id
1 'polypeptide(L)'
;MHRRLALALLSALPAVGAVAAERVVPVHAFDAAAACAGADFATWGGDKSGRAAFDAETGGLRLAWTNSVGRFALGKALDASVSNAVACADGGFLTHVQLTLSARALGSLPLMRSMTPLGYYSNVIGLNADGRVHVVRVRPGGFARAKGPFDPKGLHTFDIGVSGGSGDVTLKAVALVLSDARRPVPAPEVGVDDFRLFPEPRVFRPGAATFPLAGFAAPQGFGAGADLATAWFAARATRFWGNPFAATNGLPIVFARADTPEGEAARARLGLVRNFDRVRADGYVFAVRADGIDLVAADAAGLMNGARTLMDTLHLATGDAGPATARAVTVVDWPRLANRLFYLQLPAAADDGEAVTPSVLDDLFERFVYPARMNLVALDPVGRYRFACDPESGFRPGSWQPADLTNMVDRLNGVAVKAVPFVMSPGHQWHSLLHGGRHMDLSENGDHQSLCVRNPKTYEVLFARMAEVAGICAHNPGGASGYFYTGGDEVRWRDRDKSGRACPRCQGVPRNELLLEHVVRVNDWCRSRGWAMLMCSDMYASQHNGFNEMKGALVADRLPKSVQLVHWSTLDWDELPRWQARGMKSWRVMTAYNDDPLGQTGLVGNGIAMYVDRWWLSNARGLSSEGYSPAAIALAGADGWGEPPAYPQSAGDRLGTWGNYLMRRWSRKPIPQGGAHLVPVSLASSANATAPSSHDAARTAAGGVPVALVPGGAARVRVLAADGAPHALAVGRRASSLVFWQTAALEPADVAAFNGHAFNGNALFGLPVATWRVAYADGSETSFAVRYGWSVGDVDPCVNGSGHTPYGRYVGDARYAWADAEGRTVYAHEWVNPHPGKAIASLTLLAKPTRVRYALWALTARACADDGKTETGK
;
A
#
# COMPACT_ATOMS: atom_id res chain seq x y z
N MET A 1 -25.26 -31.54 -22.27
CA MET A 1 -25.43 -30.13 -21.86
C MET A 1 -24.23 -29.60 -21.07
N HIS A 2 -23.69 -30.36 -20.12
CA HIS A 2 -22.53 -29.94 -19.29
C HIS A 2 -21.20 -29.80 -20.04
N ARG A 3 -20.91 -30.55 -21.09
CA ARG A 3 -19.69 -30.43 -21.93
C ARG A 3 -19.60 -29.12 -22.72
N ARG A 4 -20.71 -28.52 -23.11
CA ARG A 4 -20.70 -27.21 -23.79
C ARG A 4 -20.51 -26.04 -22.82
N LEU A 5 -20.92 -26.21 -21.57
CA LEU A 5 -20.70 -25.17 -20.52
C LEU A 5 -19.22 -25.01 -20.16
N ALA A 6 -18.48 -26.14 -20.05
CA ALA A 6 -17.05 -26.10 -19.69
C ALA A 6 -16.16 -25.47 -20.78
N LEU A 7 -16.50 -25.72 -22.06
CA LEU A 7 -15.80 -25.06 -23.18
C LEU A 7 -16.17 -23.57 -23.28
N ALA A 8 -17.41 -23.20 -22.94
CA ALA A 8 -17.83 -21.80 -22.87
C ALA A 8 -17.21 -21.09 -21.68
N LEU A 9 -16.87 -21.81 -20.58
CA LEU A 9 -16.19 -21.26 -19.41
C LEU A 9 -14.78 -20.73 -19.71
N LEU A 10 -14.06 -21.36 -20.62
CA LEU A 10 -12.68 -21.00 -20.97
C LEU A 10 -12.53 -20.29 -22.32
N SER A 11 -13.53 -20.39 -23.21
CA SER A 11 -13.58 -19.61 -24.44
C SER A 11 -14.13 -18.19 -24.24
N ALA A 12 -14.73 -17.90 -23.07
CA ALA A 12 -15.18 -16.56 -22.66
C ALA A 12 -14.15 -15.82 -21.81
N LEU A 13 -12.89 -16.25 -21.77
CA LEU A 13 -11.81 -15.35 -21.37
C LEU A 13 -11.77 -14.23 -22.41
N PRO A 14 -11.87 -12.95 -22.02
CA PRO A 14 -11.68 -11.88 -22.98
C PRO A 14 -10.35 -12.15 -23.69
N ALA A 15 -10.37 -12.08 -25.02
CA ALA A 15 -9.14 -12.01 -25.79
C ALA A 15 -8.24 -11.02 -25.09
N VAL A 16 -6.96 -11.36 -24.91
CA VAL A 16 -5.92 -10.43 -24.37
C VAL A 16 -6.24 -9.10 -25.02
N GLY A 17 -6.71 -8.14 -24.19
CA GLY A 17 -7.25 -6.89 -24.71
C GLY A 17 -6.21 -6.31 -25.65
N ALA A 18 -6.63 -5.94 -26.84
CA ALA A 18 -5.75 -5.29 -27.79
C ALA A 18 -5.09 -4.13 -27.03
N VAL A 19 -3.77 -4.12 -26.95
CA VAL A 19 -3.02 -2.99 -26.40
C VAL A 19 -3.58 -1.76 -27.11
N ALA A 20 -4.10 -0.79 -26.37
CA ALA A 20 -4.68 0.41 -26.94
C ALA A 20 -3.68 0.99 -27.95
N ALA A 21 -4.09 1.20 -29.18
CA ALA A 21 -3.20 1.67 -30.21
C ALA A 21 -2.72 3.08 -29.84
N GLU A 22 -1.41 3.26 -29.81
CA GLU A 22 -0.80 4.57 -29.65
C GLU A 22 -0.69 5.25 -31.03
N ARG A 23 -1.09 6.48 -31.08
CA ARG A 23 -0.95 7.34 -32.25
C ARG A 23 0.02 8.47 -31.96
N VAL A 24 1.09 8.57 -32.74
CA VAL A 24 2.01 9.70 -32.67
C VAL A 24 1.53 10.78 -33.64
N VAL A 25 1.19 11.94 -33.10
CA VAL A 25 0.72 13.11 -33.86
C VAL A 25 1.85 14.13 -33.96
N PRO A 26 2.49 14.34 -35.12
CA PRO A 26 3.49 15.39 -35.29
C PRO A 26 2.87 16.75 -34.97
N VAL A 27 3.58 17.55 -34.18
CA VAL A 27 3.12 18.90 -33.79
C VAL A 27 3.97 19.99 -34.46
N HIS A 28 5.30 19.89 -34.33
CA HIS A 28 6.18 20.88 -34.86
C HIS A 28 7.55 20.30 -35.21
N ALA A 29 8.14 20.75 -36.33
CA ALA A 29 9.51 20.44 -36.72
C ALA A 29 10.32 21.74 -36.76
N PHE A 30 11.53 21.70 -36.21
CA PHE A 30 12.47 22.82 -36.19
C PHE A 30 13.49 22.72 -37.32
N ASP A 31 13.03 22.41 -38.53
CA ASP A 31 13.87 22.10 -39.69
C ASP A 31 14.26 23.35 -40.52
N ALA A 32 13.73 24.51 -40.15
CA ALA A 32 14.03 25.78 -40.82
C ALA A 32 14.12 26.93 -39.79
N ALA A 33 14.85 27.98 -40.14
CA ALA A 33 15.00 29.15 -39.28
C ALA A 33 13.66 29.82 -38.96
N ALA A 34 12.71 29.82 -39.88
CA ALA A 34 11.35 30.35 -39.65
C ALA A 34 10.57 29.51 -38.60
N ALA A 35 10.79 28.21 -38.53
CA ALA A 35 10.17 27.33 -37.52
C ALA A 35 10.75 27.56 -36.11
N CYS A 36 11.94 28.14 -36.01
CA CYS A 36 12.61 28.51 -34.75
C CYS A 36 12.34 29.95 -34.32
N ALA A 37 11.55 30.69 -35.09
CA ALA A 37 11.31 32.13 -34.84
C ALA A 37 10.60 32.35 -33.48
N GLY A 38 11.15 33.27 -32.68
CA GLY A 38 10.62 33.61 -31.35
C GLY A 38 11.05 32.66 -30.24
N ALA A 39 11.93 31.68 -30.51
CA ALA A 39 12.60 30.93 -29.46
C ALA A 39 13.60 31.85 -28.71
N ASP A 40 13.52 31.87 -27.39
CA ASP A 40 14.30 32.74 -26.53
C ASP A 40 14.61 32.12 -25.18
N PHE A 41 15.61 32.66 -24.48
CA PHE A 41 16.01 32.23 -23.15
C PHE A 41 15.68 33.29 -22.10
N ALA A 42 14.89 32.90 -21.09
CA ALA A 42 14.56 33.72 -19.93
C ALA A 42 15.19 33.15 -18.66
N THR A 43 15.91 33.96 -17.91
CA THR A 43 16.58 33.55 -16.65
C THR A 43 15.68 33.75 -15.46
N TRP A 44 15.85 32.86 -14.43
CA TRP A 44 15.21 32.99 -13.09
C TRP A 44 16.21 33.41 -12.01
N GLY A 45 17.50 33.48 -12.31
CA GLY A 45 18.62 33.86 -11.44
C GLY A 45 19.94 33.24 -11.88
N GLY A 46 21.05 33.70 -11.34
CA GLY A 46 22.41 33.24 -11.66
C GLY A 46 23.09 33.99 -12.80
N ASP A 47 24.34 33.63 -13.14
CA ASP A 47 25.09 34.15 -14.32
C ASP A 47 24.47 33.59 -15.60
N LYS A 48 24.39 34.45 -16.65
CA LYS A 48 23.25 34.44 -17.55
C LYS A 48 23.70 34.25 -18.99
N SER A 49 24.04 33.04 -19.38
CA SER A 49 24.23 32.78 -20.80
C SER A 49 23.42 31.58 -21.27
N GLY A 50 22.22 31.85 -21.76
CA GLY A 50 21.44 30.92 -22.57
C GLY A 50 21.21 31.51 -23.95
N ARG A 51 21.23 30.66 -24.98
CA ARG A 51 20.97 31.06 -26.36
C ARG A 51 20.14 30.00 -27.07
N ALA A 52 19.06 30.46 -27.71
CA ALA A 52 18.26 29.64 -28.62
C ALA A 52 18.47 30.15 -30.05
N ALA A 53 18.83 29.29 -30.98
CA ALA A 53 19.02 29.68 -32.39
C ALA A 53 18.86 28.47 -33.32
N PHE A 54 18.42 28.69 -34.55
CA PHE A 54 18.45 27.65 -35.56
C PHE A 54 19.90 27.25 -35.88
N ASP A 55 20.17 25.94 -35.86
CA ASP A 55 21.45 25.38 -36.26
C ASP A 55 21.33 24.74 -37.64
N ALA A 56 21.88 25.38 -38.65
CA ALA A 56 21.80 24.91 -40.04
C ALA A 56 22.59 23.60 -40.25
N GLU A 57 23.66 23.36 -39.47
CA GLU A 57 24.47 22.14 -39.58
C GLU A 57 23.70 20.87 -39.16
N THR A 58 23.01 20.96 -38.05
CA THR A 58 22.24 19.82 -37.49
C THR A 58 20.80 19.82 -37.94
N GLY A 59 20.28 20.92 -38.48
CA GLY A 59 18.86 21.08 -38.84
C GLY A 59 17.95 21.01 -37.62
N GLY A 60 18.02 22.01 -36.71
CA GLY A 60 17.20 22.03 -35.50
C GLY A 60 17.34 23.31 -34.67
N LEU A 61 16.53 23.43 -33.63
CA LEU A 61 16.63 24.51 -32.64
C LEU A 61 17.70 24.15 -31.61
N ARG A 62 18.84 24.80 -31.66
CA ARG A 62 19.93 24.64 -30.70
C ARG A 62 19.68 25.48 -29.46
N LEU A 63 19.73 24.84 -28.32
CA LEU A 63 19.57 25.38 -26.97
C LEU A 63 20.90 25.19 -26.23
N ALA A 64 21.63 26.29 -25.99
CA ALA A 64 22.91 26.26 -25.30
C ALA A 64 22.86 27.14 -24.04
N TRP A 65 23.42 26.67 -22.93
CA TRP A 65 23.48 27.44 -21.68
C TRP A 65 24.74 27.10 -20.88
N THR A 66 25.18 28.06 -20.05
CA THR A 66 26.35 27.93 -19.18
C THR A 66 26.00 28.46 -17.79
N ASN A 67 26.07 27.55 -16.77
CA ASN A 67 25.78 27.84 -15.36
C ASN A 67 24.48 28.63 -15.13
N SER A 68 23.45 28.38 -15.93
CA SER A 68 22.23 29.17 -15.95
C SER A 68 21.06 28.40 -15.36
N VAL A 69 20.20 29.11 -14.63
CA VAL A 69 18.88 28.65 -14.18
C VAL A 69 17.81 29.46 -14.90
N GLY A 70 16.99 28.81 -15.71
CA GLY A 70 16.04 29.52 -16.53
C GLY A 70 15.21 28.60 -17.43
N ARG A 71 14.65 29.16 -18.47
CA ARG A 71 13.84 28.43 -19.46
C ARG A 71 14.08 28.90 -20.87
N PHE A 72 13.97 27.99 -21.82
CA PHE A 72 13.86 28.27 -23.24
C PHE A 72 12.39 28.26 -23.66
N ALA A 73 11.84 29.41 -24.01
CA ALA A 73 10.60 29.49 -24.77
C ALA A 73 10.86 28.96 -26.19
N LEU A 74 9.98 28.08 -26.70
CA LEU A 74 10.24 27.38 -27.97
C LEU A 74 9.61 28.09 -29.20
N GLY A 75 8.93 29.19 -28.98
CA GLY A 75 8.38 30.05 -30.03
C GLY A 75 6.87 29.89 -30.27
N LYS A 76 6.21 30.95 -30.73
CA LYS A 76 4.78 31.06 -30.95
C LYS A 76 4.22 30.05 -31.97
N ALA A 77 5.05 29.62 -32.94
CA ALA A 77 4.66 28.64 -33.93
C ALA A 77 4.37 27.25 -33.27
N LEU A 78 5.21 26.84 -32.31
CA LEU A 78 4.98 25.64 -31.52
C LEU A 78 3.72 25.79 -30.68
N ASP A 79 3.53 26.92 -30.01
CA ASP A 79 2.38 27.16 -29.13
C ASP A 79 1.06 27.00 -29.89
N ALA A 80 0.96 27.59 -31.09
CA ALA A 80 -0.23 27.42 -31.96
C ALA A 80 -0.42 25.99 -32.43
N SER A 81 0.67 25.28 -32.76
CA SER A 81 0.62 23.89 -33.20
C SER A 81 0.19 22.94 -32.08
N VAL A 82 0.67 23.17 -30.86
CA VAL A 82 0.26 22.39 -29.66
C VAL A 82 -1.23 22.60 -29.38
N SER A 83 -1.69 23.85 -29.33
CA SER A 83 -3.10 24.17 -29.08
C SER A 83 -4.02 23.53 -30.14
N ASN A 84 -3.65 23.60 -31.41
CA ASN A 84 -4.40 22.97 -32.51
C ASN A 84 -4.41 21.44 -32.39
N ALA A 85 -3.25 20.81 -32.12
CA ALA A 85 -3.16 19.36 -31.97
C ALA A 85 -3.99 18.83 -30.79
N VAL A 86 -4.00 19.54 -29.66
CA VAL A 86 -4.82 19.21 -28.50
C VAL A 86 -6.32 19.39 -28.79
N ALA A 87 -6.68 20.47 -29.50
CA ALA A 87 -8.08 20.72 -29.88
C ALA A 87 -8.62 19.69 -30.90
N CYS A 88 -7.77 19.19 -31.80
CA CYS A 88 -8.12 18.20 -32.80
C CYS A 88 -7.96 16.76 -32.35
N ALA A 89 -7.58 16.54 -31.10
CA ALA A 89 -7.45 15.18 -30.53
C ALA A 89 -8.84 14.58 -30.29
N ASP A 90 -9.51 14.08 -31.33
CA ASP A 90 -10.82 13.43 -31.31
C ASP A 90 -10.87 12.31 -30.28
N GLY A 91 -11.12 12.66 -29.02
CA GLY A 91 -11.30 11.73 -27.92
C GLY A 91 -10.06 10.90 -27.53
N GLY A 92 -8.90 11.10 -28.14
CA GLY A 92 -7.64 10.47 -27.76
C GLY A 92 -7.10 11.06 -26.46
N PHE A 93 -6.50 10.20 -25.62
CA PHE A 93 -5.91 10.61 -24.34
C PHE A 93 -4.40 10.90 -24.53
N LEU A 94 -3.96 12.12 -24.22
CA LEU A 94 -2.55 12.51 -24.28
C LEU A 94 -1.74 11.77 -23.20
N THR A 95 -0.82 10.92 -23.63
CA THR A 95 0.01 10.09 -22.75
C THR A 95 1.40 10.67 -22.57
N HIS A 96 2.03 11.10 -23.67
CA HIS A 96 3.38 11.65 -23.67
C HIS A 96 3.52 12.79 -24.67
N VAL A 97 4.52 13.61 -24.43
CA VAL A 97 5.14 14.46 -25.43
C VAL A 97 6.39 13.74 -25.92
N GLN A 98 6.49 13.53 -27.22
CA GLN A 98 7.65 12.94 -27.85
C GLN A 98 8.56 14.04 -28.39
N LEU A 99 9.79 14.07 -27.92
CA LEU A 99 10.83 15.01 -28.34
C LEU A 99 11.86 14.26 -29.19
N THR A 100 12.17 14.77 -30.34
CA THR A 100 13.30 14.30 -31.15
C THR A 100 14.45 15.29 -30.98
N LEU A 101 15.55 14.89 -30.33
CA LEU A 101 16.61 15.79 -29.94
C LEU A 101 17.96 15.06 -29.83
N SER A 102 19.04 15.85 -29.84
CA SER A 102 20.41 15.38 -29.58
C SER A 102 21.08 16.30 -28.58
N ALA A 103 22.10 15.82 -27.86
CA ALA A 103 22.91 16.65 -27.01
C ALA A 103 24.42 16.42 -27.27
N ARG A 104 25.17 17.50 -27.30
CA ARG A 104 26.65 17.49 -27.41
C ARG A 104 27.29 17.62 -26.03
N ALA A 105 26.60 18.28 -25.09
CA ALA A 105 27.06 18.43 -23.71
C ALA A 105 25.87 18.56 -22.77
N LEU A 106 25.94 17.94 -21.59
CA LEU A 106 24.95 18.05 -20.55
C LEU A 106 25.64 18.01 -19.18
N GLY A 107 25.71 19.13 -18.52
CA GLY A 107 26.11 19.26 -17.12
C GLY A 107 24.92 19.11 -16.15
N SER A 108 23.70 19.34 -16.67
CA SER A 108 22.43 19.05 -15.98
C SER A 108 21.37 18.64 -16.99
N LEU A 109 20.41 17.84 -16.58
CA LEU A 109 19.30 17.44 -17.45
C LEU A 109 18.31 18.58 -17.62
N PRO A 110 17.86 18.84 -18.87
CA PRO A 110 16.81 19.80 -19.13
C PRO A 110 15.46 19.22 -18.65
N LEU A 111 14.53 20.12 -18.31
CA LEU A 111 13.17 19.81 -17.90
C LEU A 111 12.19 20.22 -19.00
N MET A 112 11.30 19.34 -19.40
CA MET A 112 10.12 19.75 -20.15
C MET A 112 9.09 20.34 -19.19
N ARG A 113 8.62 21.55 -19.46
CA ARG A 113 7.57 22.20 -18.68
C ARG A 113 6.32 22.36 -19.54
N SER A 114 5.25 21.70 -19.09
CA SER A 114 3.92 21.75 -19.73
C SER A 114 3.12 22.88 -19.10
N MET A 115 2.72 23.85 -19.89
CA MET A 115 2.01 25.04 -19.43
C MET A 115 0.49 24.87 -19.59
N THR A 116 -0.24 25.18 -18.55
CA THR A 116 -1.72 25.19 -18.52
C THR A 116 -2.23 26.49 -17.89
N PRO A 117 -3.51 26.84 -18.02
CA PRO A 117 -4.08 27.99 -17.34
C PRO A 117 -3.95 27.94 -15.81
N LEU A 118 -3.80 26.75 -15.24
CA LEU A 118 -3.66 26.55 -13.78
C LEU A 118 -2.21 26.69 -13.29
N GLY A 119 -1.23 26.73 -14.18
CA GLY A 119 0.18 26.79 -13.88
C GLY A 119 0.99 25.82 -14.75
N TYR A 120 2.17 25.38 -14.26
CA TYR A 120 2.99 24.46 -15.02
C TYR A 120 3.27 23.15 -14.29
N TYR A 121 3.53 22.12 -15.09
CA TYR A 121 3.99 20.80 -14.70
C TYR A 121 5.33 20.54 -15.36
N SER A 122 6.27 19.90 -14.67
CA SER A 122 7.59 19.64 -15.24
C SER A 122 8.03 18.20 -15.05
N ASN A 123 8.69 17.67 -16.07
CA ASN A 123 9.37 16.39 -16.04
C ASN A 123 10.76 16.50 -16.67
N VAL A 124 11.66 15.64 -16.20
CA VAL A 124 13.04 15.60 -16.70
C VAL A 124 13.05 15.00 -18.11
N ILE A 125 13.85 15.60 -18.99
CA ILE A 125 14.14 15.04 -20.32
C ILE A 125 15.38 14.15 -20.20
N GLY A 126 15.17 12.83 -20.20
CA GLY A 126 16.25 11.83 -20.14
C GLY A 126 17.02 11.77 -21.46
N LEU A 127 18.20 12.37 -21.51
CA LEU A 127 19.01 12.51 -22.72
C LEU A 127 20.49 12.23 -22.43
N ASN A 128 21.15 11.51 -23.31
CA ASN A 128 22.61 11.32 -23.28
C ASN A 128 23.34 12.36 -24.17
N ALA A 129 24.47 12.85 -23.69
CA ALA A 129 25.32 13.76 -24.45
C ALA A 129 26.31 13.00 -25.36
N ASP A 130 25.77 12.17 -26.27
CA ASP A 130 26.55 11.34 -27.20
C ASP A 130 26.56 11.90 -28.65
N GLY A 131 25.96 13.04 -28.86
CA GLY A 131 25.81 13.68 -30.17
C GLY A 131 24.82 13.01 -31.11
N ARG A 132 24.20 11.88 -30.70
CA ARG A 132 23.21 11.16 -31.53
C ARG A 132 21.84 11.74 -31.38
N VAL A 133 20.97 11.49 -32.38
CA VAL A 133 19.56 11.86 -32.32
C VAL A 133 18.81 10.80 -31.52
N HIS A 134 18.12 11.21 -30.47
CA HIS A 134 17.25 10.41 -29.62
C HIS A 134 15.80 10.82 -29.79
N VAL A 135 14.91 9.85 -29.67
CA VAL A 135 13.48 10.07 -29.54
C VAL A 135 13.13 9.80 -28.07
N VAL A 136 12.82 10.84 -27.34
CA VAL A 136 12.52 10.79 -25.90
C VAL A 136 11.04 11.09 -25.70
N ARG A 137 10.36 10.24 -24.93
CA ARG A 137 8.97 10.43 -24.52
C ARG A 137 8.94 10.95 -23.10
N VAL A 138 8.32 12.10 -22.90
CA VAL A 138 8.20 12.77 -21.61
C VAL A 138 6.73 12.90 -21.24
N ARG A 139 6.37 12.53 -20.03
CA ARG A 139 4.99 12.73 -19.55
C ARG A 139 4.71 14.21 -19.37
N PRO A 140 3.55 14.72 -19.81
CA PRO A 140 3.21 16.13 -19.66
C PRO A 140 2.89 16.54 -18.21
N GLY A 141 2.45 15.58 -17.37
CA GLY A 141 2.27 15.75 -15.92
C GLY A 141 3.58 15.50 -15.15
N GLY A 142 3.60 15.70 -13.86
CA GLY A 142 4.78 15.48 -13.00
C GLY A 142 4.83 16.47 -11.86
N PHE A 143 6.04 16.89 -11.43
CA PHE A 143 6.17 17.92 -10.41
C PHE A 143 5.41 19.18 -10.84
N ALA A 144 4.47 19.64 -10.01
CA ALA A 144 3.57 20.71 -10.37
C ALA A 144 3.80 21.97 -9.52
N ARG A 145 3.79 23.12 -10.21
CA ARG A 145 3.47 24.43 -9.58
C ARG A 145 2.17 24.97 -10.17
N ALA A 146 1.14 24.12 -10.14
CA ALA A 146 -0.20 24.38 -10.63
C ALA A 146 -1.22 24.25 -9.51
N LYS A 147 -2.37 24.94 -9.66
CA LYS A 147 -3.46 24.96 -8.66
C LYS A 147 -4.44 23.78 -8.81
N GLY A 148 -4.05 22.69 -9.44
CA GLY A 148 -4.93 21.54 -9.67
C GLY A 148 -4.22 20.42 -10.43
N PRO A 149 -4.90 19.30 -10.69
CA PRO A 149 -4.39 18.19 -11.48
C PRO A 149 -4.12 18.61 -12.92
N PHE A 150 -3.20 17.90 -13.59
CA PHE A 150 -2.91 18.12 -15.00
C PHE A 150 -4.15 17.76 -15.84
N ASP A 151 -4.69 18.75 -16.54
CA ASP A 151 -5.70 18.56 -17.57
C ASP A 151 -5.04 18.60 -18.95
N PRO A 152 -5.00 17.49 -19.70
CA PRO A 152 -4.45 17.46 -21.04
C PRO A 152 -5.08 18.47 -22.00
N LYS A 153 -6.39 18.75 -21.84
CA LYS A 153 -7.11 19.72 -22.69
C LYS A 153 -6.72 21.17 -22.41
N GLY A 154 -6.20 21.43 -21.21
CA GLY A 154 -5.67 22.76 -20.85
C GLY A 154 -4.24 23.03 -21.32
N LEU A 155 -3.58 22.04 -21.92
CA LEU A 155 -2.22 22.20 -22.40
C LEU A 155 -2.18 23.17 -23.59
N HIS A 156 -1.40 24.23 -23.48
CA HIS A 156 -1.31 25.23 -24.55
C HIS A 156 0.11 25.50 -25.03
N THR A 157 1.13 25.13 -24.26
CA THR A 157 2.53 25.29 -24.70
C THR A 157 3.50 24.44 -23.89
N PHE A 158 4.75 24.35 -24.39
CA PHE A 158 5.88 23.77 -23.71
C PHE A 158 7.03 24.74 -23.63
N ASP A 159 7.81 24.65 -22.56
CA ASP A 159 9.16 25.26 -22.53
C ASP A 159 10.19 24.25 -22.01
N ILE A 160 11.46 24.50 -22.23
CA ILE A 160 12.56 23.70 -21.72
C ILE A 160 13.21 24.44 -20.57
N GLY A 161 13.03 23.93 -19.34
CA GLY A 161 13.66 24.45 -18.14
C GLY A 161 15.08 23.92 -17.95
N VAL A 162 15.97 24.73 -17.40
CA VAL A 162 17.32 24.35 -16.99
C VAL A 162 17.58 24.83 -15.57
N SER A 163 18.21 23.98 -14.76
CA SER A 163 18.36 24.18 -13.30
C SER A 163 19.82 24.29 -12.85
N GLY A 164 20.67 24.91 -13.66
CA GLY A 164 22.11 25.06 -13.45
C GLY A 164 22.94 24.22 -14.40
N GLY A 165 24.25 24.16 -14.16
CA GLY A 165 25.18 23.49 -15.07
C GLY A 165 25.24 24.14 -16.46
N SER A 166 25.83 23.42 -17.41
CA SER A 166 25.94 23.85 -18.81
C SER A 166 25.39 22.75 -19.71
N GLY A 167 24.90 23.13 -20.89
CA GLY A 167 24.40 22.15 -21.86
C GLY A 167 24.34 22.70 -23.27
N ASP A 168 24.30 21.79 -24.22
CA ASP A 168 24.17 22.05 -25.66
C ASP A 168 23.27 20.95 -26.26
N VAL A 169 22.03 21.32 -26.52
CA VAL A 169 20.96 20.44 -26.98
C VAL A 169 20.37 20.98 -28.27
N THR A 170 20.15 20.11 -29.26
CA THR A 170 19.44 20.47 -30.50
C THR A 170 18.09 19.74 -30.52
N LEU A 171 17.00 20.49 -30.47
CA LEU A 171 15.62 19.99 -30.58
C LEU A 171 15.21 20.03 -32.07
N LYS A 172 14.84 18.88 -32.61
CA LYS A 172 14.45 18.69 -34.01
C LYS A 172 12.95 18.67 -34.24
N ALA A 173 12.22 18.02 -33.37
CA ALA A 173 10.77 17.90 -33.50
C ALA A 173 10.07 17.65 -32.18
N VAL A 174 8.79 18.02 -32.14
CA VAL A 174 7.84 17.73 -31.06
C VAL A 174 6.65 17.02 -31.67
N ALA A 175 6.19 15.94 -31.01
CA ALA A 175 4.97 15.24 -31.33
C ALA A 175 4.18 14.91 -30.05
N LEU A 176 2.87 14.72 -30.16
CA LEU A 176 2.01 14.22 -29.10
C LEU A 176 1.80 12.71 -29.29
N VAL A 177 1.87 11.96 -28.22
CA VAL A 177 1.52 10.54 -28.20
C VAL A 177 0.14 10.42 -27.56
N LEU A 178 -0.84 10.02 -28.36
CA LEU A 178 -2.23 9.85 -27.97
C LEU A 178 -2.53 8.36 -27.89
N SER A 179 -3.27 7.96 -26.84
CA SER A 179 -3.82 6.61 -26.75
C SER A 179 -5.29 6.64 -27.18
N ASP A 180 -5.72 5.64 -27.93
CA ASP A 180 -7.13 5.45 -28.30
C ASP A 180 -7.98 4.97 -27.11
N ALA A 181 -7.36 4.71 -25.95
CA ALA A 181 -8.07 4.43 -24.73
C ALA A 181 -8.89 5.66 -24.31
N ARG A 182 -10.20 5.56 -24.40
CA ARG A 182 -11.09 6.59 -23.86
C ARG A 182 -10.90 6.65 -22.35
N ARG A 183 -10.80 7.86 -21.79
CA ARG A 183 -10.87 8.01 -20.35
C ARG A 183 -12.21 7.44 -19.88
N PRO A 184 -12.25 6.42 -19.04
CA PRO A 184 -13.52 5.87 -18.60
C PRO A 184 -14.30 6.94 -17.83
N VAL A 185 -15.60 6.97 -18.05
CA VAL A 185 -16.50 7.64 -17.08
C VAL A 185 -16.25 6.95 -15.74
N PRO A 186 -16.03 7.69 -14.65
CA PRO A 186 -15.88 7.09 -13.34
C PRO A 186 -17.00 6.06 -13.13
N ALA A 187 -16.63 4.81 -12.87
CA ALA A 187 -17.63 3.81 -12.55
C ALA A 187 -18.35 4.25 -11.27
N PRO A 188 -19.65 4.00 -11.14
CA PRO A 188 -20.37 4.33 -9.92
C PRO A 188 -19.69 3.64 -8.73
N GLU A 189 -19.72 4.30 -7.58
CA GLU A 189 -19.15 3.76 -6.36
C GLU A 189 -19.72 2.36 -6.06
N VAL A 190 -18.84 1.41 -5.75
CA VAL A 190 -19.27 0.04 -5.42
C VAL A 190 -19.81 0.03 -4.00
N GLY A 191 -21.08 -0.30 -3.85
CA GLY A 191 -21.75 -0.44 -2.56
C GLY A 191 -21.20 -1.64 -1.77
N VAL A 192 -21.24 -1.56 -0.45
CA VAL A 192 -20.80 -2.69 0.41
C VAL A 192 -21.70 -3.91 0.31
N ASP A 193 -22.94 -3.69 -0.13
CA ASP A 193 -23.94 -4.73 -0.28
C ASP A 193 -23.93 -5.38 -1.67
N ASP A 194 -23.11 -4.86 -2.59
CA ASP A 194 -22.93 -5.45 -3.91
C ASP A 194 -22.27 -6.82 -3.78
N PHE A 195 -22.84 -7.83 -4.45
CA PHE A 195 -22.27 -9.17 -4.49
C PHE A 195 -21.10 -9.23 -5.47
N ARG A 196 -20.02 -8.54 -5.10
CA ARG A 196 -18.77 -8.41 -5.87
C ARG A 196 -17.57 -8.65 -4.96
N LEU A 197 -16.49 -9.17 -5.57
CA LEU A 197 -15.23 -9.47 -4.87
C LEU A 197 -14.14 -8.48 -5.28
N PHE A 198 -13.22 -8.23 -4.38
CA PHE A 198 -12.01 -7.47 -4.66
C PHE A 198 -10.78 -8.19 -4.07
N PRO A 199 -9.69 -8.39 -4.83
CA PRO A 199 -9.59 -8.15 -6.29
C PRO A 199 -10.67 -8.90 -7.08
N GLU A 200 -11.13 -8.32 -8.20
CA GLU A 200 -12.12 -9.00 -9.05
C GLU A 200 -11.50 -10.27 -9.64
N PRO A 201 -12.09 -11.46 -9.41
CA PRO A 201 -11.59 -12.70 -10.00
C PRO A 201 -11.75 -12.70 -11.51
N ARG A 202 -10.88 -13.41 -12.22
CA ARG A 202 -10.96 -13.59 -13.69
C ARG A 202 -12.30 -14.18 -14.13
N VAL A 203 -12.84 -15.07 -13.35
CA VAL A 203 -14.20 -15.57 -13.53
C VAL A 203 -14.91 -15.51 -12.18
N PHE A 204 -15.99 -14.77 -12.14
CA PHE A 204 -16.92 -14.72 -11.01
C PHE A 204 -18.34 -14.88 -11.54
N ARG A 205 -18.95 -16.02 -11.24
CA ARG A 205 -20.30 -16.37 -11.72
C ARG A 205 -21.22 -16.69 -10.54
N PRO A 206 -21.90 -15.68 -9.99
CA PRO A 206 -22.94 -15.91 -9.01
C PRO A 206 -24.16 -16.53 -9.67
N GLY A 207 -24.67 -17.61 -9.08
CA GLY A 207 -25.98 -18.18 -9.45
C GLY A 207 -27.12 -17.28 -8.96
N ALA A 208 -28.30 -17.41 -9.55
CA ALA A 208 -29.49 -16.70 -9.08
C ALA A 208 -30.06 -17.31 -7.79
N ALA A 209 -29.85 -18.63 -7.56
CA ALA A 209 -30.43 -19.36 -6.45
C ALA A 209 -29.60 -19.21 -5.17
N THR A 210 -30.29 -18.89 -4.07
CA THR A 210 -29.80 -19.09 -2.71
C THR A 210 -30.38 -20.38 -2.14
N PHE A 211 -29.67 -21.02 -1.22
CA PHE A 211 -30.12 -22.22 -0.55
C PHE A 211 -29.88 -22.14 0.96
N PRO A 212 -30.74 -22.74 1.81
CA PRO A 212 -30.57 -22.71 3.25
C PRO A 212 -29.36 -23.54 3.67
N LEU A 213 -28.67 -23.11 4.73
CA LEU A 213 -27.59 -23.81 5.39
C LEU A 213 -27.95 -24.15 6.83
N ALA A 214 -27.74 -25.41 7.21
CA ALA A 214 -27.76 -25.82 8.62
C ALA A 214 -26.40 -25.55 9.32
N GLY A 215 -25.37 -25.13 8.56
CA GLY A 215 -23.98 -24.94 8.94
C GLY A 215 -23.05 -25.60 7.92
N PHE A 216 -21.77 -25.56 8.20
CA PHE A 216 -20.73 -26.21 7.40
C PHE A 216 -20.22 -27.46 8.09
N ALA A 217 -19.81 -28.46 7.34
CA ALA A 217 -18.93 -29.49 7.86
C ALA A 217 -17.53 -28.93 8.10
N ALA A 218 -16.76 -29.50 9.01
CA ALA A 218 -15.36 -29.14 9.17
C ALA A 218 -14.62 -29.32 7.83
N PRO A 219 -13.83 -28.33 7.38
CA PRO A 219 -13.17 -28.40 6.08
C PRO A 219 -12.14 -29.53 6.07
N GLN A 220 -12.11 -30.29 4.98
CA GLN A 220 -11.14 -31.36 4.74
C GLN A 220 -10.06 -30.89 3.77
N GLY A 221 -8.79 -31.15 4.11
CA GLY A 221 -7.63 -30.73 3.33
C GLY A 221 -6.89 -31.91 2.72
N PHE A 222 -6.52 -31.81 1.43
CA PHE A 222 -5.81 -32.85 0.69
C PHE A 222 -4.63 -32.26 -0.10
N GLY A 223 -3.43 -32.77 0.19
CA GLY A 223 -2.17 -32.33 -0.41
C GLY A 223 -1.42 -31.31 0.41
N ALA A 224 -0.19 -31.03 0.02
CA ALA A 224 0.72 -30.16 0.75
C ALA A 224 0.16 -28.73 0.90
N GLY A 225 0.11 -28.23 2.14
CA GLY A 225 -0.40 -26.90 2.49
C GLY A 225 -1.93 -26.80 2.61
N ALA A 226 -2.66 -27.90 2.38
CA ALA A 226 -4.10 -27.90 2.55
C ALA A 226 -4.49 -27.72 4.03
N ASP A 227 -3.70 -28.29 4.95
CA ASP A 227 -3.91 -28.15 6.39
C ASP A 227 -3.83 -26.68 6.84
N LEU A 228 -2.91 -25.90 6.29
CA LEU A 228 -2.81 -24.47 6.58
C LEU A 228 -4.06 -23.72 6.12
N ALA A 229 -4.53 -23.98 4.90
CA ALA A 229 -5.68 -23.31 4.33
C ALA A 229 -6.98 -23.67 5.06
N THR A 230 -7.17 -24.96 5.41
CA THR A 230 -8.34 -25.42 6.18
C THR A 230 -8.34 -24.87 7.60
N ALA A 231 -7.18 -24.88 8.29
CA ALA A 231 -7.05 -24.32 9.63
C ALA A 231 -7.33 -22.82 9.65
N TRP A 232 -6.75 -22.07 8.68
CA TRP A 232 -7.00 -20.63 8.53
C TRP A 232 -8.49 -20.35 8.29
N PHE A 233 -9.12 -21.08 7.34
CA PHE A 233 -10.52 -20.90 7.03
C PHE A 233 -11.42 -21.20 8.25
N ALA A 234 -11.16 -22.30 8.96
CA ALA A 234 -11.92 -22.68 10.13
C ALA A 234 -11.80 -21.63 11.25
N ALA A 235 -10.58 -21.18 11.54
CA ALA A 235 -10.35 -20.15 12.55
C ALA A 235 -11.04 -18.83 12.17
N ARG A 236 -10.98 -18.44 10.90
CA ARG A 236 -11.61 -17.22 10.40
C ARG A 236 -13.14 -17.30 10.45
N ALA A 237 -13.72 -18.41 9.99
CA ALA A 237 -15.15 -18.66 10.05
C ALA A 237 -15.68 -18.66 11.49
N THR A 238 -14.96 -19.30 12.41
CA THR A 238 -15.28 -19.29 13.85
C THR A 238 -15.22 -17.87 14.42
N ARG A 239 -14.20 -17.10 14.05
CA ARG A 239 -14.06 -15.70 14.50
C ARG A 239 -15.19 -14.81 13.99
N PHE A 240 -15.68 -15.06 12.75
CA PHE A 240 -16.77 -14.26 12.16
C PHE A 240 -18.16 -14.69 12.70
N TRP A 241 -18.42 -15.99 12.78
CA TRP A 241 -19.77 -16.52 12.95
C TRP A 241 -19.95 -17.33 14.25
N GLY A 242 -18.93 -17.37 15.12
CA GLY A 242 -18.95 -18.17 16.33
C GLY A 242 -18.69 -19.65 16.04
N ASN A 243 -19.70 -20.49 16.01
CA ASN A 243 -19.57 -21.91 15.69
C ASN A 243 -20.34 -22.26 14.40
N PRO A 244 -19.77 -22.00 13.21
CA PRO A 244 -20.45 -22.25 11.95
C PRO A 244 -20.41 -23.73 11.53
N PHE A 245 -19.67 -24.58 12.25
CA PHE A 245 -19.48 -25.98 11.90
C PHE A 245 -20.50 -26.86 12.64
N ALA A 246 -21.40 -27.45 11.85
CA ALA A 246 -22.39 -28.38 12.37
C ALA A 246 -21.75 -29.75 12.62
N ALA A 247 -22.11 -30.40 13.73
CA ALA A 247 -21.66 -31.76 14.05
C ALA A 247 -22.21 -32.83 13.09
N THR A 248 -23.39 -32.57 12.52
CA THR A 248 -24.07 -33.45 11.57
C THR A 248 -24.78 -32.63 10.50
N ASN A 249 -24.85 -33.15 9.29
CA ASN A 249 -25.54 -32.53 8.13
C ASN A 249 -25.04 -31.13 7.72
N GLY A 250 -23.81 -30.74 8.10
CA GLY A 250 -23.16 -29.54 7.57
C GLY A 250 -22.79 -29.67 6.10
N LEU A 251 -22.80 -28.56 5.37
CA LEU A 251 -22.39 -28.53 3.97
C LEU A 251 -20.91 -28.95 3.84
N PRO A 252 -20.57 -30.02 3.09
CA PRO A 252 -19.19 -30.49 2.96
C PRO A 252 -18.27 -29.45 2.33
N ILE A 253 -17.06 -29.31 2.87
CA ILE A 253 -16.02 -28.41 2.35
C ILE A 253 -14.75 -29.22 2.07
N VAL A 254 -14.29 -29.20 0.83
CA VAL A 254 -13.08 -29.89 0.39
C VAL A 254 -12.09 -28.88 -0.19
N PHE A 255 -10.87 -28.84 0.37
CA PHE A 255 -9.73 -28.10 -0.14
C PHE A 255 -8.69 -29.10 -0.65
N ALA A 256 -8.42 -29.12 -1.94
CA ALA A 256 -7.53 -30.12 -2.51
C ALA A 256 -6.52 -29.50 -3.51
N ARG A 257 -5.30 -29.97 -3.44
CA ARG A 257 -4.35 -29.71 -4.52
C ARG A 257 -4.74 -30.50 -5.77
N ALA A 258 -4.52 -29.87 -6.91
CA ALA A 258 -4.89 -30.44 -8.20
C ALA A 258 -4.16 -31.77 -8.55
N ASP A 259 -3.00 -32.02 -7.93
CA ASP A 259 -2.17 -33.22 -8.09
C ASP A 259 -2.51 -34.36 -7.13
N THR A 260 -3.62 -34.26 -6.37
CA THR A 260 -4.11 -35.33 -5.48
C THR A 260 -5.31 -36.03 -6.11
N PRO A 261 -5.63 -37.30 -5.71
CA PRO A 261 -6.83 -38.01 -6.13
C PRO A 261 -8.12 -37.21 -5.84
N GLU A 262 -8.19 -36.60 -4.68
CA GLU A 262 -9.33 -35.78 -4.25
C GLU A 262 -9.43 -34.50 -5.09
N GLY A 263 -8.28 -33.90 -5.45
CA GLY A 263 -8.21 -32.78 -6.37
C GLY A 263 -8.67 -33.13 -7.78
N GLU A 264 -8.33 -34.32 -8.27
CA GLU A 264 -8.84 -34.83 -9.56
C GLU A 264 -10.36 -35.05 -9.50
N ALA A 265 -10.86 -35.66 -8.44
CA ALA A 265 -12.29 -35.85 -8.23
C ALA A 265 -13.04 -34.50 -8.13
N ALA A 266 -12.49 -33.52 -7.40
CA ALA A 266 -13.06 -32.18 -7.31
C ALA A 266 -13.05 -31.45 -8.65
N ARG A 267 -11.95 -31.53 -9.43
CA ARG A 267 -11.90 -30.99 -10.80
C ARG A 267 -12.95 -31.61 -11.72
N ALA A 268 -13.22 -32.89 -11.56
CA ALA A 268 -14.28 -33.57 -12.30
C ALA A 268 -15.65 -32.99 -11.96
N ARG A 269 -15.94 -32.79 -10.66
CA ARG A 269 -17.22 -32.17 -10.21
C ARG A 269 -17.34 -30.72 -10.68
N LEU A 270 -16.22 -30.00 -10.79
CA LEU A 270 -16.16 -28.63 -11.31
C LEU A 270 -16.21 -28.56 -12.86
N GLY A 271 -16.16 -29.69 -13.55
CA GLY A 271 -16.12 -29.77 -15.02
C GLY A 271 -14.80 -29.29 -15.66
N LEU A 272 -13.69 -29.32 -14.92
CA LEU A 272 -12.40 -28.73 -15.29
C LEU A 272 -11.29 -29.76 -15.62
N VAL A 273 -11.63 -31.01 -15.89
CA VAL A 273 -10.66 -32.11 -16.07
C VAL A 273 -9.58 -31.79 -17.13
N ARG A 274 -9.90 -31.02 -18.17
CA ARG A 274 -8.97 -30.77 -19.30
C ARG A 274 -8.34 -29.37 -19.33
N ASN A 275 -8.68 -28.49 -18.44
CA ASN A 275 -8.35 -27.07 -18.57
C ASN A 275 -7.76 -26.45 -17.30
N PHE A 276 -7.45 -27.28 -16.30
CA PHE A 276 -6.84 -26.78 -15.06
C PHE A 276 -5.41 -26.27 -15.28
N ASP A 277 -4.73 -26.73 -16.34
CA ASP A 277 -3.37 -26.28 -16.71
C ASP A 277 -3.26 -24.77 -16.95
N ARG A 278 -4.42 -24.09 -17.18
CA ARG A 278 -4.46 -22.62 -17.30
C ARG A 278 -4.44 -21.92 -15.95
N VAL A 279 -4.76 -22.60 -14.85
CA VAL A 279 -4.66 -22.06 -13.50
C VAL A 279 -3.19 -22.12 -13.08
N ARG A 280 -2.56 -20.96 -13.07
CA ARG A 280 -1.12 -20.79 -12.80
C ARG A 280 -0.82 -20.96 -11.31
N ALA A 281 0.47 -20.91 -10.96
CA ALA A 281 0.92 -20.83 -9.58
C ALA A 281 0.16 -19.75 -8.79
N ASP A 282 -0.08 -20.00 -7.51
CA ASP A 282 -0.93 -19.22 -6.60
C ASP A 282 -2.43 -19.21 -6.98
N GLY A 283 -2.83 -19.85 -8.09
CA GLY A 283 -4.18 -19.84 -8.62
C GLY A 283 -5.08 -20.95 -8.06
N TYR A 284 -6.38 -20.73 -8.18
CA TYR A 284 -7.41 -21.61 -7.64
C TYR A 284 -8.71 -21.58 -8.44
N VAL A 285 -9.52 -22.60 -8.20
CA VAL A 285 -10.93 -22.68 -8.63
C VAL A 285 -11.74 -23.15 -7.47
N PHE A 286 -12.91 -22.56 -7.25
CA PHE A 286 -13.88 -23.13 -6.35
C PHE A 286 -15.32 -22.97 -6.86
N ALA A 287 -16.20 -23.82 -6.36
CA ALA A 287 -17.64 -23.64 -6.47
C ALA A 287 -18.34 -23.89 -5.14
N VAL A 288 -19.30 -23.03 -4.84
CA VAL A 288 -20.28 -23.21 -3.77
C VAL A 288 -21.56 -23.75 -4.38
N ARG A 289 -22.03 -24.92 -3.96
CA ARG A 289 -23.22 -25.60 -4.45
C ARG A 289 -24.05 -26.10 -3.26
N ALA A 290 -25.28 -26.49 -3.51
CA ALA A 290 -26.16 -27.02 -2.46
C ALA A 290 -25.71 -28.38 -1.87
N ASP A 291 -24.87 -29.12 -2.60
CA ASP A 291 -24.31 -30.41 -2.22
C ASP A 291 -22.87 -30.35 -1.65
N GLY A 292 -22.22 -29.19 -1.71
CA GLY A 292 -20.87 -29.04 -1.18
C GLY A 292 -20.08 -27.85 -1.74
N ILE A 293 -18.93 -27.61 -1.16
CA ILE A 293 -17.94 -26.64 -1.60
C ILE A 293 -16.67 -27.40 -1.99
N ASP A 294 -16.24 -27.27 -3.25
CA ASP A 294 -14.95 -27.74 -3.70
C ASP A 294 -14.04 -26.54 -4.01
N LEU A 295 -12.84 -26.53 -3.43
CA LEU A 295 -11.76 -25.62 -3.74
C LEU A 295 -10.55 -26.43 -4.21
N VAL A 296 -10.10 -26.18 -5.43
CA VAL A 296 -8.93 -26.85 -6.03
C VAL A 296 -7.91 -25.81 -6.45
N ALA A 297 -6.65 -26.03 -6.09
CA ALA A 297 -5.58 -25.10 -6.40
C ALA A 297 -4.34 -25.80 -6.98
N ALA A 298 -3.51 -25.01 -7.68
CA ALA A 298 -2.26 -25.48 -8.24
C ALA A 298 -1.21 -25.80 -7.18
N ASP A 299 -1.22 -25.05 -6.07
CA ASP A 299 -0.25 -25.15 -4.98
C ASP A 299 -0.82 -24.69 -3.64
N ALA A 300 -0.02 -24.71 -2.58
CA ALA A 300 -0.41 -24.29 -1.23
C ALA A 300 -0.84 -22.84 -1.15
N ALA A 301 -0.16 -21.95 -1.88
CA ALA A 301 -0.51 -20.53 -1.92
C ALA A 301 -1.85 -20.31 -2.64
N GLY A 302 -2.12 -21.05 -3.69
CA GLY A 302 -3.42 -21.08 -4.36
C GLY A 302 -4.55 -21.56 -3.46
N LEU A 303 -4.33 -22.60 -2.63
CA LEU A 303 -5.30 -23.04 -1.63
C LEU A 303 -5.61 -21.93 -0.62
N MET A 304 -4.59 -21.26 -0.12
CA MET A 304 -4.78 -20.15 0.83
C MET A 304 -5.51 -18.95 0.19
N ASN A 305 -5.15 -18.57 -1.02
CA ASN A 305 -5.80 -17.50 -1.76
C ASN A 305 -7.27 -17.84 -2.07
N GLY A 306 -7.53 -19.10 -2.44
CA GLY A 306 -8.87 -19.61 -2.66
C GLY A 306 -9.70 -19.62 -1.38
N ALA A 307 -9.11 -20.03 -0.25
CA ALA A 307 -9.77 -20.01 1.06
C ALA A 307 -10.18 -18.59 1.47
N ARG A 308 -9.30 -17.58 1.23
CA ARG A 308 -9.61 -16.16 1.45
C ARG A 308 -10.77 -15.68 0.59
N THR A 309 -10.74 -15.98 -0.71
CA THR A 309 -11.82 -15.59 -1.62
C THR A 309 -13.14 -16.30 -1.28
N LEU A 310 -13.07 -17.57 -0.91
CA LEU A 310 -14.24 -18.32 -0.46
C LEU A 310 -14.86 -17.69 0.80
N MET A 311 -14.01 -17.32 1.77
CA MET A 311 -14.47 -16.65 3.00
C MET A 311 -15.17 -15.33 2.69
N ASP A 312 -14.59 -14.51 1.82
CA ASP A 312 -15.19 -13.25 1.36
C ASP A 312 -16.51 -13.49 0.64
N THR A 313 -16.57 -14.51 -0.22
CA THR A 313 -17.79 -14.90 -0.97
C THR A 313 -18.92 -15.33 -0.03
N LEU A 314 -18.61 -16.17 0.94
CA LEU A 314 -19.59 -16.62 1.91
C LEU A 314 -20.06 -15.47 2.81
N HIS A 315 -19.16 -14.61 3.23
CA HIS A 315 -19.49 -13.43 4.03
C HIS A 315 -20.37 -12.42 3.27
N LEU A 316 -20.15 -12.23 1.95
CA LEU A 316 -21.02 -11.44 1.08
C LEU A 316 -22.45 -11.98 1.05
N ALA A 317 -22.60 -13.30 1.04
CA ALA A 317 -23.92 -13.96 0.99
C ALA A 317 -24.68 -13.92 2.32
N THR A 318 -23.95 -13.92 3.45
CA THR A 318 -24.54 -14.16 4.78
C THR A 318 -24.45 -12.98 5.73
N GLY A 319 -23.54 -12.03 5.45
CA GLY A 319 -23.25 -10.94 6.39
C GLY A 319 -22.64 -11.42 7.70
N ASP A 320 -22.78 -10.62 8.75
CA ASP A 320 -22.28 -10.94 10.10
C ASP A 320 -23.22 -11.87 10.89
N ALA A 321 -24.41 -12.14 10.37
CA ALA A 321 -25.44 -12.92 11.10
C ALA A 321 -25.18 -14.45 11.11
N GLY A 322 -24.18 -14.91 10.38
CA GLY A 322 -23.85 -16.31 10.25
C GLY A 322 -24.48 -17.00 9.03
N PRO A 323 -24.01 -18.19 8.69
CA PRO A 323 -24.36 -18.85 7.44
C PRO A 323 -25.74 -19.53 7.51
N ALA A 324 -26.82 -18.75 7.57
CA ALA A 324 -28.18 -19.29 7.44
C ALA A 324 -28.54 -19.64 5.99
N THR A 325 -27.90 -19.01 5.02
CA THR A 325 -28.08 -19.27 3.60
C THR A 325 -26.73 -19.13 2.85
N ALA A 326 -26.58 -19.83 1.74
CA ALA A 326 -25.50 -19.58 0.80
C ALA A 326 -26.05 -19.32 -0.59
N ARG A 327 -25.24 -18.69 -1.42
CA ARG A 327 -25.51 -18.47 -2.84
C ARG A 327 -24.59 -19.36 -3.68
N ALA A 328 -25.15 -20.01 -4.68
CA ALA A 328 -24.34 -20.74 -5.64
C ALA A 328 -23.39 -19.79 -6.36
N VAL A 329 -22.12 -20.17 -6.46
CA VAL A 329 -21.10 -19.35 -7.14
C VAL A 329 -19.99 -20.24 -7.69
N THR A 330 -19.42 -19.85 -8.83
CA THR A 330 -18.19 -20.44 -9.36
C THR A 330 -17.14 -19.33 -9.53
N VAL A 331 -15.94 -19.57 -9.02
CA VAL A 331 -14.81 -18.64 -9.10
C VAL A 331 -13.62 -19.36 -9.71
N VAL A 332 -12.95 -18.71 -10.68
CA VAL A 332 -11.66 -19.14 -11.24
C VAL A 332 -10.71 -17.97 -11.23
N ASP A 333 -9.53 -18.14 -10.64
CA ASP A 333 -8.62 -17.02 -10.50
C ASP A 333 -7.14 -17.44 -10.39
N TRP A 334 -6.24 -16.57 -10.83
CA TRP A 334 -4.79 -16.71 -10.68
C TRP A 334 -4.09 -15.35 -10.86
N PRO A 335 -2.89 -15.16 -10.28
CA PRO A 335 -2.18 -13.88 -10.38
C PRO A 335 -1.65 -13.61 -11.79
N ARG A 336 -1.61 -12.34 -12.18
CA ARG A 336 -0.91 -11.86 -13.36
C ARG A 336 0.60 -11.84 -13.15
N LEU A 337 1.03 -11.33 -11.98
CA LEU A 337 2.43 -11.27 -11.58
C LEU A 337 2.72 -12.28 -10.47
N ALA A 338 3.77 -13.07 -10.66
CA ALA A 338 4.18 -14.09 -9.69
C ALA A 338 4.60 -13.48 -8.35
N ASN A 339 5.22 -12.30 -8.38
CA ASN A 339 5.77 -11.65 -7.20
C ASN A 339 4.97 -10.39 -6.87
N ARG A 340 4.51 -10.30 -5.62
CA ARG A 340 3.70 -9.18 -5.09
C ARG A 340 4.22 -8.88 -3.70
N LEU A 341 5.15 -7.92 -3.63
CA LEU A 341 5.91 -7.58 -2.44
C LEU A 341 5.24 -6.43 -1.67
N PHE A 342 5.04 -6.64 -0.38
CA PHE A 342 4.74 -5.58 0.56
C PHE A 342 5.99 -5.24 1.37
N TYR A 343 6.43 -3.99 1.32
CA TYR A 343 7.56 -3.48 2.09
C TYR A 343 7.05 -2.57 3.21
N LEU A 344 7.53 -2.79 4.41
CA LEU A 344 7.19 -1.99 5.59
C LEU A 344 8.42 -1.71 6.44
N GLN A 345 8.64 -0.44 6.76
CA GLN A 345 9.55 -0.05 7.85
C GLN A 345 8.89 -0.36 9.19
N LEU A 346 9.60 -1.05 10.08
CA LEU A 346 9.08 -1.34 11.42
C LEU A 346 8.74 -0.04 12.16
N PRO A 347 7.49 0.11 12.59
CA PRO A 347 7.05 1.34 13.24
C PRO A 347 7.63 1.49 14.65
N ALA A 348 7.64 2.74 15.15
CA ALA A 348 8.00 3.05 16.51
C ALA A 348 7.02 2.42 17.50
N ALA A 349 7.49 2.12 18.71
CA ALA A 349 6.59 1.99 19.84
C ALA A 349 5.75 3.27 20.00
N ALA A 350 4.55 3.15 20.54
CA ALA A 350 3.73 4.29 20.88
C ALA A 350 4.40 5.14 21.99
N ASP A 351 4.01 6.42 22.11
CA ASP A 351 4.58 7.35 23.11
C ASP A 351 4.40 6.87 24.55
N ASP A 352 3.40 6.03 24.81
CA ASP A 352 3.13 5.40 26.11
C ASP A 352 3.88 4.06 26.30
N GLY A 353 4.82 3.73 25.41
CA GLY A 353 5.64 2.52 25.49
C GLY A 353 5.00 1.23 24.96
N GLU A 354 3.79 1.31 24.37
CA GLU A 354 3.16 0.15 23.75
C GLU A 354 3.96 -0.30 22.51
N ALA A 355 4.53 -1.50 22.58
CA ALA A 355 5.38 -2.03 21.52
C ALA A 355 4.55 -2.61 20.36
N VAL A 356 5.06 -2.43 19.14
CA VAL A 356 4.51 -3.13 17.96
C VAL A 356 5.02 -4.55 17.96
N THR A 357 4.19 -5.48 18.40
CA THR A 357 4.53 -6.90 18.41
C THR A 357 4.26 -7.56 17.05
N PRO A 358 4.86 -8.73 16.75
CA PRO A 358 4.50 -9.52 15.58
C PRO A 358 3.01 -9.81 15.48
N SER A 359 2.34 -10.04 16.60
CA SER A 359 0.89 -10.28 16.64
C SER A 359 0.06 -9.08 16.18
N VAL A 360 0.47 -7.87 16.56
CA VAL A 360 -0.20 -6.63 16.14
C VAL A 360 -0.03 -6.41 14.65
N LEU A 361 1.16 -6.63 14.11
CA LEU A 361 1.39 -6.52 12.66
C LEU A 361 0.63 -7.58 11.88
N ASP A 362 0.60 -8.82 12.37
CA ASP A 362 -0.13 -9.91 11.73
C ASP A 362 -1.63 -9.62 11.65
N ASP A 363 -2.23 -9.06 12.71
CA ASP A 363 -3.63 -8.62 12.69
C ASP A 363 -3.90 -7.52 11.63
N LEU A 364 -2.93 -6.60 11.42
CA LEU A 364 -3.01 -5.62 10.34
C LEU A 364 -2.85 -6.26 8.96
N PHE A 365 -1.95 -7.23 8.84
CA PHE A 365 -1.71 -7.94 7.58
C PHE A 365 -2.92 -8.78 7.19
N GLU A 366 -3.56 -9.44 8.16
CA GLU A 366 -4.83 -10.15 7.97
C GLU A 366 -5.94 -9.26 7.41
N ARG A 367 -5.93 -7.98 7.76
CA ARG A 367 -6.96 -7.04 7.27
C ARG A 367 -6.65 -6.42 5.92
N PHE A 368 -5.37 -6.22 5.58
CA PHE A 368 -5.02 -5.40 4.41
C PHE A 368 -4.02 -6.06 3.45
N VAL A 369 -3.01 -6.73 3.96
CA VAL A 369 -1.91 -7.26 3.14
C VAL A 369 -2.28 -8.59 2.50
N TYR A 370 -2.82 -9.52 3.30
CA TYR A 370 -3.21 -10.83 2.80
C TYR A 370 -4.44 -10.79 1.88
N PRO A 371 -5.49 -10.00 2.18
CA PRO A 371 -6.59 -9.79 1.22
C PRO A 371 -6.15 -9.16 -0.10
N ALA A 372 -5.12 -8.31 -0.07
CA ALA A 372 -4.49 -7.76 -1.28
C ALA A 372 -3.70 -8.79 -2.10
N ARG A 373 -3.64 -10.04 -1.66
CA ARG A 373 -2.90 -11.13 -2.33
C ARG A 373 -1.39 -10.90 -2.43
N MET A 374 -0.80 -10.10 -1.52
CA MET A 374 0.64 -10.02 -1.40
C MET A 374 1.19 -11.37 -0.95
N ASN A 375 2.23 -11.86 -1.63
CA ASN A 375 2.84 -13.15 -1.32
C ASN A 375 4.28 -13.03 -0.80
N LEU A 376 4.80 -11.81 -0.75
CA LEU A 376 6.11 -11.47 -0.22
C LEU A 376 5.98 -10.29 0.75
N VAL A 377 6.72 -10.32 1.87
CA VAL A 377 6.79 -9.23 2.84
C VAL A 377 8.25 -8.94 3.17
N ALA A 378 8.68 -7.70 3.00
CA ALA A 378 9.96 -7.21 3.48
C ALA A 378 9.73 -6.28 4.68
N LEU A 379 10.40 -6.55 5.78
CA LEU A 379 10.38 -5.73 6.99
C LEU A 379 11.72 -5.02 7.14
N ASP A 380 11.71 -3.69 7.01
CA ASP A 380 12.88 -2.86 7.25
C ASP A 380 12.97 -2.53 8.73
N PRO A 381 14.01 -2.96 9.42
CA PRO A 381 14.13 -2.76 10.86
C PRO A 381 14.33 -1.30 11.29
N VAL A 382 14.80 -0.40 10.41
CA VAL A 382 15.02 1.05 10.68
C VAL A 382 15.60 1.35 12.09
N GLY A 383 16.59 0.59 12.53
CA GLY A 383 17.19 0.74 13.86
C GLY A 383 16.29 0.25 15.02
N ARG A 384 15.25 -0.51 14.74
CA ARG A 384 14.30 -1.07 15.74
C ARG A 384 14.41 -2.59 15.88
N TYR A 385 15.50 -3.15 15.43
CA TYR A 385 15.80 -4.55 15.56
C TYR A 385 17.19 -4.70 16.21
N ARG A 386 17.25 -5.49 17.26
CA ARG A 386 18.49 -5.80 17.95
C ARG A 386 19.10 -7.03 17.31
N PHE A 387 20.10 -6.81 16.48
CA PHE A 387 20.86 -7.91 15.88
C PHE A 387 21.64 -8.67 16.96
N ALA A 388 21.63 -10.00 16.91
CA ALA A 388 22.46 -10.82 17.77
C ALA A 388 23.96 -10.63 17.48
N CYS A 389 24.30 -10.46 16.18
CA CYS A 389 25.65 -10.17 15.73
C CYS A 389 26.12 -8.73 16.01
N ASP A 390 25.20 -7.82 16.42
CA ASP A 390 25.49 -6.44 16.75
C ASP A 390 24.60 -5.98 17.91
N PRO A 391 24.95 -6.34 19.16
CA PRO A 391 24.13 -6.11 20.35
C PRO A 391 23.87 -4.63 20.68
N GLU A 392 24.68 -3.72 20.11
CA GLU A 392 24.45 -2.28 20.27
C GLU A 392 23.33 -1.73 19.39
N SER A 393 22.88 -2.50 18.38
CA SER A 393 21.73 -2.17 17.56
C SER A 393 20.42 -2.26 18.35
N GLY A 394 19.32 -1.70 17.81
CA GLY A 394 17.99 -1.82 18.41
C GLY A 394 17.90 -1.32 19.85
N PHE A 395 18.54 -0.21 20.16
CA PHE A 395 18.61 0.35 21.52
C PHE A 395 17.33 1.11 21.94
N ARG A 396 16.40 1.27 21.04
CA ARG A 396 15.12 1.96 21.33
C ARG A 396 14.17 1.04 22.10
N PRO A 397 13.36 1.59 23.02
CA PRO A 397 12.29 0.82 23.65
C PRO A 397 11.36 0.20 22.59
N GLY A 398 10.93 -1.04 22.82
CA GLY A 398 10.07 -1.77 21.89
C GLY A 398 10.76 -2.25 20.62
N SER A 399 12.09 -2.21 20.55
CA SER A 399 12.82 -2.83 19.43
C SER A 399 12.69 -4.35 19.47
N TRP A 400 12.49 -4.92 18.30
CA TRP A 400 12.38 -6.36 18.10
C TRP A 400 13.69 -7.06 18.39
N GLN A 401 13.55 -8.28 18.90
CA GLN A 401 14.63 -9.25 19.06
C GLN A 401 14.60 -10.26 17.91
N PRO A 402 15.64 -11.08 17.71
CA PRO A 402 15.62 -12.17 16.72
C PRO A 402 14.38 -13.07 16.84
N ALA A 403 13.94 -13.37 18.07
CA ALA A 403 12.74 -14.17 18.32
C ALA A 403 11.45 -13.50 17.80
N ASP A 404 11.34 -12.16 17.84
CA ASP A 404 10.18 -11.45 17.29
C ASP A 404 10.14 -11.55 15.78
N LEU A 405 11.29 -11.39 15.11
CA LEU A 405 11.38 -11.54 13.66
C LEU A 405 11.06 -12.99 13.24
N THR A 406 11.61 -13.98 13.97
CA THR A 406 11.29 -15.40 13.75
C THR A 406 9.80 -15.66 13.89
N ASN A 407 9.16 -15.17 14.96
CA ASN A 407 7.72 -15.28 15.16
C ASN A 407 6.93 -14.66 13.99
N MET A 408 7.34 -13.50 13.49
CA MET A 408 6.67 -12.87 12.35
C MET A 408 6.84 -13.69 11.06
N VAL A 409 8.01 -14.24 10.81
CA VAL A 409 8.28 -15.13 9.67
C VAL A 409 7.42 -16.39 9.74
N ASP A 410 7.26 -16.98 10.92
CA ASP A 410 6.39 -18.15 11.12
C ASP A 410 4.93 -17.82 10.81
N ARG A 411 4.44 -16.65 11.25
CA ARG A 411 3.08 -16.18 10.94
C ARG A 411 2.87 -16.01 9.45
N LEU A 412 3.83 -15.38 8.76
CA LEU A 412 3.79 -15.21 7.30
C LEU A 412 3.74 -16.56 6.59
N ASN A 413 4.61 -17.50 6.98
CA ASN A 413 4.66 -18.84 6.39
C ASN A 413 3.36 -19.63 6.68
N GLY A 414 2.77 -19.44 7.85
CA GLY A 414 1.48 -20.04 8.23
C GLY A 414 0.30 -19.63 7.34
N VAL A 415 0.45 -18.57 6.56
CA VAL A 415 -0.55 -18.08 5.60
C VAL A 415 -0.04 -18.06 4.16
N ALA A 416 0.99 -18.87 3.86
CA ALA A 416 1.62 -19.00 2.54
C ALA A 416 2.20 -17.68 1.98
N VAL A 417 2.67 -16.79 2.84
CA VAL A 417 3.42 -15.59 2.51
C VAL A 417 4.87 -15.75 2.93
N LYS A 418 5.82 -15.29 2.13
CA LYS A 418 7.26 -15.45 2.39
C LYS A 418 7.89 -14.14 2.82
N ALA A 419 8.77 -14.21 3.81
CA ALA A 419 9.58 -13.08 4.22
C ALA A 419 10.73 -12.83 3.22
N VAL A 420 10.95 -11.56 2.89
CA VAL A 420 12.12 -11.09 2.14
C VAL A 420 13.06 -10.42 3.13
N PRO A 421 14.27 -10.96 3.35
CA PRO A 421 15.26 -10.32 4.21
C PRO A 421 15.61 -8.93 3.68
N PHE A 422 15.71 -7.97 4.57
CA PHE A 422 16.01 -6.58 4.26
C PHE A 422 17.12 -6.04 5.15
N VAL A 423 18.14 -5.45 4.54
CA VAL A 423 19.16 -4.63 5.23
C VAL A 423 19.55 -3.46 4.34
N MET A 424 19.27 -2.25 4.80
CA MET A 424 19.56 -1.02 4.05
C MET A 424 21.06 -0.80 3.85
N SER A 425 21.48 -0.45 2.61
CA SER A 425 22.88 -0.23 2.22
C SER A 425 23.00 0.40 0.84
N PRO A 426 23.97 1.30 0.58
CA PRO A 426 24.86 1.98 1.53
C PRO A 426 24.28 3.30 2.06
N GLY A 427 23.14 3.78 1.54
CA GLY A 427 22.45 5.00 1.91
C GLY A 427 21.56 4.85 3.14
N HIS A 428 20.89 5.93 3.54
CA HIS A 428 19.92 5.98 4.63
C HIS A 428 20.41 5.38 5.98
N GLN A 429 21.70 5.45 6.25
CA GLN A 429 22.29 4.80 7.42
C GLN A 429 21.98 5.47 8.74
N TRP A 430 21.47 6.69 8.74
CA TRP A 430 21.02 7.43 9.90
C TRP A 430 19.89 6.74 10.68
N HIS A 431 19.18 5.83 10.05
CA HIS A 431 18.19 4.97 10.72
C HIS A 431 18.57 3.47 10.68
N SER A 432 19.79 3.13 10.31
CA SER A 432 20.32 1.76 10.29
C SER A 432 21.62 1.66 11.09
N LEU A 433 22.78 1.38 10.44
CA LEU A 433 24.07 1.17 11.08
C LEU A 433 24.59 2.41 11.81
N LEU A 434 24.42 3.60 11.26
CA LEU A 434 24.92 4.86 11.83
C LEU A 434 23.93 5.55 12.77
N HIS A 435 22.82 4.88 13.09
CA HIS A 435 21.79 5.46 13.92
C HIS A 435 22.29 5.76 15.34
N GLY A 436 22.00 6.97 15.83
CA GLY A 436 22.41 7.41 17.15
C GLY A 436 23.92 7.62 17.33
N GLY A 437 24.67 7.79 16.22
CA GLY A 437 26.11 7.99 16.24
C GLY A 437 26.94 6.72 16.41
N ARG A 438 26.32 5.54 16.24
CA ARG A 438 26.98 4.24 16.30
C ARG A 438 27.73 3.97 15.02
N HIS A 439 28.76 3.12 15.11
CA HIS A 439 29.56 2.70 13.95
C HIS A 439 30.02 3.88 13.05
N MET A 440 30.24 5.05 13.65
CA MET A 440 30.67 6.24 12.88
C MET A 440 32.02 6.06 12.21
N ASP A 441 32.81 5.09 12.65
CA ASP A 441 34.04 4.63 12.00
C ASP A 441 33.79 3.95 10.61
N LEU A 442 32.54 3.56 10.34
CA LEU A 442 32.09 3.03 9.04
C LEU A 442 31.51 4.11 8.13
N SER A 443 31.29 5.30 8.66
CA SER A 443 30.67 6.40 7.92
C SER A 443 31.58 6.96 6.82
N GLU A 444 30.98 7.36 5.69
CA GLU A 444 31.69 8.17 4.70
C GLU A 444 31.74 9.62 5.20
N ASN A 445 32.96 10.10 5.46
CA ASN A 445 33.23 11.47 5.90
C ASN A 445 32.55 11.90 7.21
N GLY A 446 32.25 10.99 8.13
CA GLY A 446 31.58 11.32 9.37
C GLY A 446 30.11 11.74 9.20
N ASP A 447 29.52 11.44 8.04
CA ASP A 447 28.11 11.67 7.76
C ASP A 447 27.28 10.47 8.24
N HIS A 448 26.11 10.71 8.82
CA HIS A 448 25.16 9.66 9.20
C HIS A 448 24.40 9.05 8.02
N GLN A 449 24.57 9.59 6.81
CA GLN A 449 23.81 9.20 5.63
C GLN A 449 24.29 7.90 4.99
N SER A 450 25.61 7.72 4.87
CA SER A 450 26.15 6.66 4.01
C SER A 450 27.39 6.02 4.56
N LEU A 451 27.56 4.72 4.26
CA LEU A 451 28.73 3.93 4.62
C LEU A 451 29.92 4.24 3.71
N CYS A 452 31.13 4.17 4.27
CA CYS A 452 32.36 4.15 3.49
C CYS A 452 32.54 2.76 2.84
N VAL A 453 32.30 2.66 1.54
CA VAL A 453 32.33 1.40 0.79
C VAL A 453 33.74 0.82 0.57
N ARG A 454 34.80 1.57 0.90
CA ARG A 454 36.18 1.10 0.88
C ARG A 454 36.74 0.80 2.27
N ASN A 455 35.92 0.91 3.31
CA ASN A 455 36.27 0.42 4.62
C ASN A 455 35.97 -1.09 4.73
N PRO A 456 36.97 -1.98 4.90
CA PRO A 456 36.72 -3.41 4.99
C PRO A 456 35.75 -3.78 6.11
N LYS A 457 35.85 -3.12 7.26
CA LYS A 457 34.97 -3.33 8.41
C LYS A 457 33.49 -3.06 8.07
N THR A 458 33.21 -2.19 7.10
CA THR A 458 31.84 -1.97 6.63
C THR A 458 31.17 -3.28 6.21
N TYR A 459 31.90 -4.11 5.45
CA TYR A 459 31.34 -5.37 4.94
C TYR A 459 31.36 -6.49 5.98
N GLU A 460 32.26 -6.46 6.94
CA GLU A 460 32.23 -7.38 8.09
C GLU A 460 30.92 -7.21 8.86
N VAL A 461 30.59 -5.98 9.25
CA VAL A 461 29.38 -5.68 10.00
C VAL A 461 28.13 -5.84 9.12
N LEU A 462 28.12 -5.29 7.91
CA LEU A 462 26.98 -5.37 6.99
C LEU A 462 26.62 -6.82 6.68
N PHE A 463 27.60 -7.65 6.29
CA PHE A 463 27.35 -9.03 5.92
C PHE A 463 26.98 -9.92 7.12
N ALA A 464 27.45 -9.62 8.33
CA ALA A 464 26.99 -10.30 9.54
C ALA A 464 25.50 -10.04 9.79
N ARG A 465 25.05 -8.78 9.70
CA ARG A 465 23.61 -8.42 9.81
C ARG A 465 22.78 -9.05 8.70
N MET A 466 23.28 -9.01 7.45
CA MET A 466 22.60 -9.64 6.32
C MET A 466 22.46 -11.16 6.51
N ALA A 467 23.50 -11.83 7.02
CA ALA A 467 23.47 -13.28 7.27
C ALA A 467 22.46 -13.64 8.37
N GLU A 468 22.37 -12.86 9.43
CA GLU A 468 21.41 -13.08 10.51
C GLU A 468 19.96 -13.02 10.00
N VAL A 469 19.61 -11.92 9.31
CA VAL A 469 18.24 -11.73 8.79
C VAL A 469 17.91 -12.77 7.71
N ALA A 470 18.88 -13.09 6.82
CA ALA A 470 18.69 -14.13 5.81
C ALA A 470 18.42 -15.49 6.45
N GLY A 471 19.19 -15.84 7.51
CA GLY A 471 19.02 -17.09 8.24
C GLY A 471 17.63 -17.20 8.88
N ILE A 472 17.13 -16.13 9.49
CA ILE A 472 15.80 -16.10 10.08
C ILE A 472 14.72 -16.22 8.99
N CYS A 473 14.82 -15.47 7.90
CA CYS A 473 13.81 -15.51 6.82
C CYS A 473 13.78 -16.86 6.08
N ALA A 474 14.85 -17.65 6.15
CA ALA A 474 14.96 -18.94 5.49
C ALA A 474 14.90 -20.15 6.44
N HIS A 475 14.61 -19.95 7.74
CA HIS A 475 14.70 -21.04 8.72
C HIS A 475 13.67 -22.16 8.51
N ASN A 476 12.52 -21.86 7.89
CA ASN A 476 11.52 -22.86 7.56
C ASN A 476 11.76 -23.46 6.17
N PRO A 477 11.69 -24.78 6.01
CA PRO A 477 11.78 -25.42 4.69
C PRO A 477 10.71 -24.85 3.74
N GLY A 478 11.14 -24.35 2.59
CA GLY A 478 10.24 -23.71 1.61
C GLY A 478 9.81 -22.26 1.96
N GLY A 479 10.25 -21.73 3.11
CA GLY A 479 9.95 -20.34 3.55
C GLY A 479 10.81 -19.29 2.85
N ALA A 480 11.96 -19.63 2.28
CA ALA A 480 12.83 -18.69 1.60
C ALA A 480 12.14 -18.07 0.38
N SER A 481 12.18 -16.74 0.27
CA SER A 481 11.60 -15.99 -0.85
C SER A 481 12.46 -16.09 -2.13
N GLY A 482 13.76 -16.37 -1.99
CA GLY A 482 14.75 -16.31 -3.06
C GLY A 482 15.27 -14.89 -3.34
N TYR A 483 14.79 -13.88 -2.63
CA TYR A 483 15.15 -12.47 -2.79
C TYR A 483 15.76 -11.90 -1.52
N PHE A 484 16.74 -11.02 -1.67
CA PHE A 484 17.29 -10.18 -0.59
C PHE A 484 17.17 -8.70 -1.01
N TYR A 485 16.49 -7.88 -0.23
CA TYR A 485 16.29 -6.47 -0.55
C TYR A 485 17.28 -5.60 0.22
N THR A 486 17.99 -4.71 -0.48
CA THR A 486 19.08 -3.89 0.08
C THR A 486 18.80 -2.40 0.09
N GLY A 487 17.63 -1.95 -0.36
CA GLY A 487 17.35 -0.52 -0.56
C GLY A 487 18.27 0.08 -1.60
N GLY A 488 19.19 0.93 -1.18
CA GLY A 488 20.20 1.54 -2.06
C GLY A 488 19.73 2.80 -2.76
N ASP A 489 18.62 3.37 -2.32
CA ASP A 489 18.04 4.61 -2.80
C ASP A 489 18.70 5.84 -2.15
N GLU A 490 18.58 6.98 -2.82
CA GLU A 490 18.97 8.31 -2.34
C GLU A 490 20.37 8.38 -1.71
N VAL A 491 21.31 7.58 -2.20
CA VAL A 491 22.70 7.57 -1.70
C VAL A 491 23.35 8.92 -1.93
N ARG A 492 23.89 9.50 -0.87
CA ARG A 492 24.56 10.81 -0.90
C ARG A 492 25.84 10.73 -0.13
N TRP A 493 26.97 10.84 -0.82
CA TRP A 493 28.29 10.94 -0.20
C TRP A 493 28.78 12.37 -0.31
N ARG A 494 29.17 12.96 0.80
CA ARG A 494 29.81 14.28 0.80
C ARG A 494 31.25 14.18 0.33
N ASP A 495 31.71 15.15 -0.45
CA ASP A 495 33.12 15.22 -0.87
C ASP A 495 34.05 15.40 0.31
N ARG A 496 33.60 16.17 1.30
CA ARG A 496 34.38 16.57 2.47
C ARG A 496 33.52 16.55 3.73
N ASP A 497 34.16 16.25 4.84
CA ASP A 497 33.57 16.37 6.18
C ASP A 497 33.38 17.86 6.54
N LYS A 498 32.80 18.12 7.74
CA LYS A 498 32.60 19.47 8.26
C LYS A 498 33.92 20.23 8.47
N SER A 499 35.06 19.55 8.53
CA SER A 499 36.40 20.13 8.63
C SER A 499 37.10 20.32 7.27
N GLY A 500 36.43 20.01 6.16
CA GLY A 500 36.94 20.14 4.80
C GLY A 500 37.80 18.96 4.34
N ARG A 501 37.89 17.84 5.10
CA ARG A 501 38.71 16.68 4.74
C ARG A 501 37.91 15.67 3.92
N ALA A 502 38.54 15.14 2.88
CA ALA A 502 37.96 14.00 2.13
C ALA A 502 38.20 12.66 2.86
N CYS A 503 37.35 11.69 2.57
CA CYS A 503 37.54 10.34 3.07
C CYS A 503 38.88 9.77 2.52
N PRO A 504 39.84 9.38 3.37
CA PRO A 504 41.15 8.97 2.92
C PRO A 504 41.13 7.67 2.10
N ARG A 505 40.08 6.83 2.24
CA ARG A 505 39.92 5.57 1.50
C ARG A 505 39.26 5.77 0.14
N CYS A 506 38.35 6.75 0.01
CA CYS A 506 37.57 7.00 -1.20
C CYS A 506 38.13 8.17 -2.04
N GLN A 507 39.07 8.95 -1.48
CA GLN A 507 39.65 10.09 -2.17
C GLN A 507 40.22 9.72 -3.54
N GLY A 508 39.90 10.53 -4.55
CA GLY A 508 40.37 10.34 -5.92
C GLY A 508 39.62 9.29 -6.75
N VAL A 509 38.64 8.61 -6.17
CA VAL A 509 37.78 7.66 -6.89
C VAL A 509 36.45 8.33 -7.25
N PRO A 510 36.00 8.24 -8.50
CA PRO A 510 34.70 8.76 -8.89
C PRO A 510 33.57 8.10 -8.08
N ARG A 511 32.57 8.86 -7.64
CA ARG A 511 31.49 8.37 -6.78
C ARG A 511 30.65 7.29 -7.43
N ASN A 512 30.42 7.39 -8.73
CA ASN A 512 29.71 6.35 -9.49
C ASN A 512 30.48 5.01 -9.49
N GLU A 513 31.80 5.04 -9.50
CA GLU A 513 32.61 3.82 -9.37
C GLU A 513 32.52 3.22 -7.97
N LEU A 514 32.56 4.05 -6.92
CA LEU A 514 32.34 3.61 -5.54
C LEU A 514 30.96 2.98 -5.37
N LEU A 515 29.93 3.57 -5.99
CA LEU A 515 28.57 3.04 -5.96
C LEU A 515 28.50 1.67 -6.65
N LEU A 516 29.13 1.53 -7.83
CA LEU A 516 29.20 0.27 -8.55
C LEU A 516 29.99 -0.80 -7.78
N GLU A 517 31.13 -0.46 -7.20
CA GLU A 517 31.94 -1.35 -6.36
C GLU A 517 31.08 -1.93 -5.22
N HIS A 518 30.28 -1.11 -4.58
CA HIS A 518 29.37 -1.54 -3.51
C HIS A 518 28.34 -2.55 -4.00
N VAL A 519 27.63 -2.19 -5.09
CA VAL A 519 26.57 -3.05 -5.64
C VAL A 519 27.13 -4.40 -6.08
N VAL A 520 28.29 -4.43 -6.76
CA VAL A 520 28.92 -5.68 -7.18
C VAL A 520 29.23 -6.55 -5.97
N ARG A 521 29.84 -5.99 -4.92
CA ARG A 521 30.22 -6.74 -3.72
C ARG A 521 29.01 -7.28 -2.95
N VAL A 522 27.95 -6.50 -2.80
CA VAL A 522 26.72 -6.95 -2.14
C VAL A 522 25.99 -8.00 -2.98
N ASN A 523 25.90 -7.79 -4.30
CA ASN A 523 25.32 -8.77 -5.21
C ASN A 523 26.06 -10.12 -5.19
N ASP A 524 27.39 -10.10 -5.16
CA ASP A 524 28.19 -11.33 -5.09
C ASP A 524 27.96 -12.07 -3.75
N TRP A 525 27.84 -11.33 -2.65
CA TRP A 525 27.45 -11.92 -1.36
C TRP A 525 26.07 -12.56 -1.42
N CYS A 526 25.07 -11.90 -2.00
CA CYS A 526 23.72 -12.44 -2.18
C CYS A 526 23.75 -13.71 -3.04
N ARG A 527 24.40 -13.66 -4.20
CA ARG A 527 24.48 -14.80 -5.13
C ARG A 527 25.18 -16.01 -4.54
N SER A 528 26.27 -15.80 -3.79
CA SER A 528 27.01 -16.90 -3.14
C SER A 528 26.17 -17.68 -2.13
N ARG A 529 24.99 -17.12 -1.73
CA ARG A 529 24.04 -17.72 -0.79
C ARG A 529 22.68 -18.05 -1.42
N GLY A 530 22.59 -17.99 -2.75
CA GLY A 530 21.38 -18.35 -3.49
C GLY A 530 20.28 -17.26 -3.50
N TRP A 531 20.61 -16.02 -3.11
CA TRP A 531 19.65 -14.91 -3.12
C TRP A 531 19.80 -14.05 -4.38
N ALA A 532 18.67 -13.64 -4.96
CA ALA A 532 18.63 -12.56 -5.95
C ALA A 532 18.55 -11.22 -5.23
N MET A 533 19.49 -10.32 -5.50
CA MET A 533 19.50 -9.00 -4.91
C MET A 533 18.39 -8.11 -5.53
N LEU A 534 17.55 -7.52 -4.68
CA LEU A 534 16.66 -6.42 -5.05
C LEU A 534 17.29 -5.11 -4.57
N MET A 535 17.30 -4.09 -5.41
CA MET A 535 17.72 -2.75 -5.01
C MET A 535 16.94 -1.67 -5.76
N CYS A 536 16.84 -0.49 -5.19
CA CYS A 536 16.20 0.66 -5.80
C CYS A 536 16.95 1.13 -7.05
N SER A 537 16.24 1.59 -8.06
CA SER A 537 16.78 1.98 -9.38
C SER A 537 17.19 3.42 -9.48
N ASP A 538 16.68 4.28 -8.59
CA ASP A 538 16.77 5.73 -8.68
C ASP A 538 18.19 6.27 -8.87
N MET A 539 19.16 5.66 -8.17
CA MET A 539 20.58 6.06 -8.27
C MET A 539 21.20 5.81 -9.65
N TYR A 540 20.56 5.01 -10.51
CA TYR A 540 21.02 4.65 -11.85
C TYR A 540 20.06 5.11 -12.94
N ALA A 541 18.90 5.60 -12.56
CA ALA A 541 17.90 6.13 -13.46
C ALA A 541 18.26 7.54 -13.91
N SER A 542 18.33 7.76 -15.23
CA SER A 542 18.76 9.05 -15.79
C SER A 542 17.79 10.20 -15.51
N GLN A 543 16.52 9.87 -15.23
CA GLN A 543 15.48 10.87 -14.94
C GLN A 543 15.26 11.12 -13.45
N HIS A 544 16.00 10.42 -12.57
CA HIS A 544 15.87 10.53 -11.14
C HIS A 544 17.21 10.86 -10.48
N ASN A 545 17.63 10.13 -9.46
CA ASN A 545 18.86 10.39 -8.73
C ASN A 545 20.15 9.97 -9.47
N GLY A 546 20.04 9.27 -10.61
CA GLY A 546 21.19 8.80 -11.36
C GLY A 546 22.09 9.90 -11.96
N PHE A 547 21.59 11.13 -12.05
CA PHE A 547 22.37 12.32 -12.45
C PHE A 547 22.67 13.28 -11.31
N ASN A 548 22.33 12.93 -10.07
CA ASN A 548 22.77 13.71 -8.92
C ASN A 548 24.30 13.68 -8.79
N GLU A 549 24.83 14.18 -7.69
CA GLU A 549 26.26 14.22 -7.39
C GLU A 549 26.96 12.83 -7.47
N MET A 550 26.20 11.73 -7.36
CA MET A 550 26.71 10.37 -7.47
C MET A 550 26.95 9.91 -8.89
N LYS A 551 26.23 10.48 -9.86
CA LYS A 551 26.34 10.17 -11.30
C LYS A 551 26.25 8.68 -11.62
N GLY A 552 25.39 7.94 -10.88
CA GLY A 552 25.24 6.50 -11.03
C GLY A 552 24.75 6.06 -12.41
N ALA A 553 24.01 6.94 -13.13
CA ALA A 553 23.59 6.67 -14.50
C ALA A 553 24.74 6.42 -15.47
N LEU A 554 25.95 6.94 -15.19
CA LEU A 554 27.15 6.73 -16.03
C LEU A 554 27.69 5.29 -15.94
N VAL A 555 27.36 4.55 -14.87
CA VAL A 555 27.78 3.16 -14.67
C VAL A 555 26.64 2.15 -14.77
N ALA A 556 25.46 2.63 -15.11
CA ALA A 556 24.23 1.82 -15.18
C ALA A 556 24.38 0.59 -16.10
N ASP A 557 25.12 0.72 -17.23
CA ASP A 557 25.36 -0.38 -18.17
C ASP A 557 26.28 -1.48 -17.61
N ARG A 558 26.98 -1.19 -16.53
CA ARG A 558 27.95 -2.09 -15.88
C ARG A 558 27.35 -2.82 -14.67
N LEU A 559 26.10 -2.50 -14.30
CA LEU A 559 25.40 -3.21 -13.24
C LEU A 559 25.30 -4.71 -13.54
N PRO A 560 25.56 -5.58 -12.56
CA PRO A 560 25.38 -7.02 -12.74
C PRO A 560 23.93 -7.35 -13.12
N LYS A 561 23.72 -8.12 -14.19
CA LYS A 561 22.37 -8.50 -14.66
C LYS A 561 21.59 -9.38 -13.68
N SER A 562 22.23 -9.92 -12.66
CA SER A 562 21.61 -10.66 -11.56
C SER A 562 20.88 -9.74 -10.56
N VAL A 563 21.21 -8.45 -10.53
CA VAL A 563 20.51 -7.47 -9.71
C VAL A 563 19.14 -7.20 -10.34
N GLN A 564 18.12 -7.16 -9.51
CA GLN A 564 16.78 -6.79 -9.92
C GLN A 564 16.45 -5.38 -9.40
N LEU A 565 15.95 -4.53 -10.29
CA LEU A 565 15.73 -3.13 -10.01
C LEU A 565 14.31 -2.88 -9.50
N VAL A 566 14.18 -2.16 -8.40
CA VAL A 566 12.92 -1.74 -7.80
C VAL A 566 12.70 -0.26 -8.12
N HIS A 567 11.70 0.03 -8.94
CA HIS A 567 11.40 1.38 -9.45
C HIS A 567 10.31 2.01 -8.58
N TRP A 568 10.72 2.89 -7.67
CA TRP A 568 9.81 3.46 -6.68
C TRP A 568 9.22 4.83 -7.08
N SER A 569 9.73 5.43 -8.14
CA SER A 569 9.24 6.72 -8.65
C SER A 569 8.69 6.59 -10.07
N THR A 570 7.70 7.40 -10.44
CA THR A 570 7.25 7.54 -11.83
C THR A 570 8.35 7.98 -12.77
N LEU A 571 9.36 8.70 -12.25
CA LEU A 571 10.55 9.08 -13.02
C LEU A 571 11.36 7.87 -13.51
N ASP A 572 11.30 6.76 -12.80
CA ASP A 572 12.00 5.53 -13.15
C ASP A 572 11.21 4.65 -14.15
N TRP A 573 9.90 4.84 -14.23
CA TRP A 573 9.04 3.95 -15.01
C TRP A 573 9.23 4.10 -16.51
N ASP A 574 9.54 5.28 -16.97
CA ASP A 574 9.82 5.53 -18.39
C ASP A 574 11.12 4.85 -18.84
N GLU A 575 11.99 4.46 -17.91
CA GLU A 575 13.21 3.70 -18.17
C GLU A 575 13.02 2.17 -18.13
N LEU A 576 11.86 1.66 -17.72
CA LEU A 576 11.61 0.21 -17.67
C LEU A 576 11.93 -0.52 -18.97
N PRO A 577 11.52 -0.04 -20.16
CA PRO A 577 11.86 -0.70 -21.43
C PRO A 577 13.38 -0.74 -21.68
N ARG A 578 14.12 0.30 -21.25
CA ARG A 578 15.58 0.35 -21.35
C ARG A 578 16.24 -0.72 -20.49
N TRP A 579 15.78 -0.89 -19.25
CA TRP A 579 16.31 -1.91 -18.35
C TRP A 579 15.99 -3.34 -18.83
N GLN A 580 14.79 -3.55 -19.33
CA GLN A 580 14.36 -4.82 -19.94
C GLN A 580 15.20 -5.16 -21.18
N ALA A 581 15.46 -4.18 -22.06
CA ALA A 581 16.30 -4.37 -23.23
C ALA A 581 17.75 -4.78 -22.87
N ARG A 582 18.23 -4.40 -21.69
CA ARG A 582 19.52 -4.82 -21.12
C ARG A 582 19.48 -6.20 -20.45
N GLY A 583 18.33 -6.83 -20.40
CA GLY A 583 18.10 -8.12 -19.74
C GLY A 583 18.06 -8.03 -18.22
N MET A 584 17.81 -6.85 -17.65
CA MET A 584 17.62 -6.67 -16.23
C MET A 584 16.16 -6.91 -15.86
N LYS A 585 15.96 -7.56 -14.72
CA LYS A 585 14.62 -7.78 -14.16
C LYS A 585 14.20 -6.57 -13.35
N SER A 586 12.94 -6.19 -13.47
CA SER A 586 12.39 -4.97 -12.89
C SER A 586 11.17 -5.25 -12.03
N TRP A 587 11.05 -4.50 -10.95
CA TRP A 587 9.91 -4.45 -10.05
C TRP A 587 9.37 -3.04 -10.04
N ARG A 588 8.07 -2.89 -10.10
CA ARG A 588 7.43 -1.60 -10.01
C ARG A 588 6.87 -1.39 -8.62
N VAL A 589 7.16 -0.25 -8.03
CA VAL A 589 6.57 0.15 -6.75
C VAL A 589 5.33 0.97 -7.01
N MET A 590 4.22 0.53 -6.43
CA MET A 590 3.00 1.31 -6.34
C MET A 590 3.03 2.09 -5.04
N THR A 591 3.08 3.41 -5.15
CA THR A 591 2.84 4.31 -4.03
C THR A 591 1.66 5.20 -4.36
N ALA A 592 1.06 5.82 -3.37
CA ALA A 592 -0.03 6.76 -3.61
C ALA A 592 0.39 7.99 -4.43
N TYR A 593 1.68 8.32 -4.43
CA TYR A 593 2.24 9.38 -5.26
C TYR A 593 2.36 9.00 -6.75
N ASN A 594 2.36 7.72 -7.01
CA ASN A 594 2.68 7.19 -8.32
C ASN A 594 1.40 6.71 -8.99
N ASP A 595 0.50 7.65 -9.27
CA ASP A 595 -0.58 7.39 -10.21
C ASP A 595 0.03 6.85 -11.50
N ASP A 596 -0.43 5.68 -11.93
CA ASP A 596 -0.18 5.20 -13.28
C ASP A 596 -1.35 5.57 -14.18
N PRO A 597 -1.40 6.80 -14.70
CA PRO A 597 -2.50 7.24 -15.57
C PRO A 597 -2.55 6.45 -16.87
N LEU A 598 -1.53 5.65 -17.16
CA LEU A 598 -1.34 5.00 -18.47
C LEU A 598 -1.55 3.49 -18.43
N GLY A 599 -1.85 2.89 -17.28
CA GLY A 599 -2.04 1.43 -17.18
C GLY A 599 -0.82 0.62 -17.63
N GLN A 600 0.40 1.19 -17.53
CA GLN A 600 1.64 0.57 -18.03
C GLN A 600 2.10 -0.62 -17.18
N THR A 601 1.26 -1.11 -16.29
CA THR A 601 1.47 -2.33 -15.53
C THR A 601 1.85 -3.54 -16.38
N GLY A 602 1.53 -3.54 -17.67
CA GLY A 602 1.95 -4.57 -18.62
C GLY A 602 3.45 -4.61 -18.91
N LEU A 603 4.19 -3.54 -18.62
CA LEU A 603 5.62 -3.43 -18.92
C LEU A 603 6.52 -3.95 -17.79
N VAL A 604 5.98 -4.32 -16.65
CA VAL A 604 6.77 -4.74 -15.49
C VAL A 604 7.04 -6.23 -15.53
N GLY A 605 8.27 -6.59 -15.79
CA GLY A 605 8.66 -7.96 -16.09
C GLY A 605 8.55 -8.96 -14.94
N ASN A 606 8.84 -8.58 -13.67
CA ASN A 606 9.07 -9.58 -12.63
C ASN A 606 8.19 -9.46 -11.40
N GLY A 607 7.70 -8.28 -11.06
CA GLY A 607 6.88 -8.14 -9.88
C GLY A 607 6.39 -6.72 -9.66
N ILE A 608 5.43 -6.61 -8.77
CA ILE A 608 4.95 -5.36 -8.23
C ILE A 608 5.31 -5.31 -6.75
N ALA A 609 5.72 -4.16 -6.28
CA ALA A 609 5.98 -3.92 -4.88
C ALA A 609 5.11 -2.76 -4.39
N MET A 610 4.60 -2.88 -3.17
CA MET A 610 4.01 -1.76 -2.44
C MET A 610 5.01 -1.29 -1.42
N TYR A 611 5.52 -0.08 -1.62
CA TYR A 611 6.46 0.54 -0.70
C TYR A 611 5.67 1.31 0.36
N VAL A 612 5.92 0.97 1.62
CA VAL A 612 5.26 1.63 2.75
C VAL A 612 6.31 1.92 3.80
N ASP A 613 6.60 3.18 3.98
CA ASP A 613 7.49 3.61 5.04
C ASP A 613 6.79 3.64 6.42
N ARG A 614 7.54 4.00 7.47
CA ARG A 614 7.04 4.10 8.84
C ARG A 614 5.83 5.02 9.01
N TRP A 615 5.57 5.89 8.03
CA TRP A 615 4.46 6.85 8.05
C TRP A 615 3.16 6.25 7.55
N TRP A 616 3.23 5.10 6.88
CA TRP A 616 2.05 4.44 6.33
C TRP A 616 0.95 4.21 7.37
N LEU A 617 1.31 3.64 8.53
CA LEU A 617 0.32 3.32 9.56
C LEU A 617 -0.30 4.57 10.18
N SER A 618 0.43 5.68 10.20
CA SER A 618 -0.12 6.97 10.58
C SER A 618 -0.99 7.60 9.50
N ASN A 619 -0.60 7.44 8.24
CA ASN A 619 -1.30 7.98 7.08
C ASN A 619 -2.47 7.10 6.64
N ALA A 620 -2.46 5.81 6.97
CA ALA A 620 -3.58 4.89 6.78
C ALA A 620 -4.90 5.36 7.41
N ARG A 621 -4.86 6.41 8.22
CA ARG A 621 -6.01 7.04 8.87
C ARG A 621 -6.72 8.09 8.04
N GLY A 622 -6.25 8.36 6.85
CA GLY A 622 -6.87 9.33 5.96
C GLY A 622 -6.72 10.79 6.37
N LEU A 623 -5.73 11.10 7.22
CA LEU A 623 -5.50 12.44 7.74
C LEU A 623 -4.34 13.17 7.07
N SER A 624 -3.61 12.53 6.15
CA SER A 624 -2.62 13.20 5.31
C SER A 624 -3.10 13.31 3.87
N SER A 625 -2.78 14.41 3.23
CA SER A 625 -3.00 14.64 1.79
C SER A 625 -2.15 13.69 0.91
N GLU A 626 -1.28 12.92 1.50
CA GLU A 626 -0.25 12.14 0.83
C GLU A 626 -0.59 10.66 0.64
N GLY A 627 -1.80 10.25 1.04
CA GLY A 627 -2.50 9.14 0.42
C GLY A 627 -1.97 7.71 0.60
N TYR A 628 -1.10 7.40 1.57
CA TYR A 628 -0.79 6.02 1.94
C TYR A 628 -1.97 5.41 2.70
N SER A 629 -2.86 4.74 2.00
CA SER A 629 -4.03 4.13 2.60
C SER A 629 -4.00 2.61 2.45
N PRO A 630 -4.70 1.88 3.32
CA PRO A 630 -4.96 0.45 3.11
C PRO A 630 -5.55 0.15 1.74
N ALA A 631 -6.31 1.10 1.19
CA ALA A 631 -6.85 0.98 -0.15
C ALA A 631 -5.75 1.03 -1.23
N ALA A 632 -4.65 1.75 -1.02
CA ALA A 632 -3.50 1.72 -1.93
C ALA A 632 -2.81 0.33 -1.94
N ILE A 633 -2.71 -0.34 -0.77
CA ILE A 633 -2.24 -1.74 -0.70
C ILE A 633 -3.15 -2.65 -1.51
N ALA A 634 -4.46 -2.47 -1.34
CA ALA A 634 -5.46 -3.22 -2.07
C ALA A 634 -5.31 -3.07 -3.58
N LEU A 635 -5.16 -1.83 -4.05
CA LEU A 635 -4.99 -1.54 -5.47
C LEU A 635 -3.68 -2.12 -6.03
N ALA A 636 -2.58 -1.97 -5.31
CA ALA A 636 -1.30 -2.56 -5.69
C ALA A 636 -1.40 -4.10 -5.81
N GLY A 637 -2.06 -4.73 -4.84
CA GLY A 637 -2.34 -6.16 -4.87
C GLY A 637 -3.21 -6.55 -6.06
N ALA A 638 -4.27 -5.78 -6.33
CA ALA A 638 -5.17 -6.01 -7.47
C ALA A 638 -4.44 -5.87 -8.81
N ASP A 639 -3.53 -4.90 -8.94
CA ASP A 639 -2.71 -4.72 -10.15
C ASP A 639 -1.74 -5.88 -10.38
N GLY A 640 -1.19 -6.43 -9.30
CA GLY A 640 -0.33 -7.62 -9.38
C GLY A 640 -1.12 -8.90 -9.62
N TRP A 641 -2.37 -8.95 -9.18
CA TRP A 641 -3.22 -10.13 -9.23
C TRP A 641 -4.05 -10.20 -10.52
N GLY A 642 -4.85 -9.17 -10.79
CA GLY A 642 -5.79 -9.13 -11.91
C GLY A 642 -5.17 -8.68 -13.24
N GLU A 643 -5.98 -8.62 -14.28
CA GLU A 643 -5.60 -7.95 -15.52
C GLU A 643 -5.59 -6.43 -15.29
N PRO A 644 -4.65 -5.71 -15.91
CA PRO A 644 -4.70 -4.27 -15.88
C PRO A 644 -6.05 -3.79 -16.43
N PRO A 645 -6.64 -2.74 -15.85
CA PRO A 645 -7.88 -2.19 -16.40
C PRO A 645 -7.66 -1.83 -17.86
N ALA A 646 -8.69 -2.05 -18.68
CA ALA A 646 -8.67 -1.74 -20.13
C ALA A 646 -8.38 -0.25 -20.39
N TYR A 647 -8.51 0.58 -19.37
CA TYR A 647 -8.23 2.02 -19.39
C TYR A 647 -7.24 2.39 -18.31
N PRO A 648 -6.33 3.33 -18.59
CA PRO A 648 -5.51 3.92 -17.55
C PRO A 648 -6.40 4.70 -16.59
N GLN A 649 -6.70 4.09 -15.45
CA GLN A 649 -7.34 4.76 -14.33
C GLN A 649 -6.28 5.19 -13.34
N SER A 650 -6.35 6.44 -12.86
CA SER A 650 -5.51 6.84 -11.73
C SER A 650 -5.85 6.00 -10.49
N ALA A 651 -4.89 5.87 -9.57
CA ALA A 651 -5.17 5.25 -8.28
C ALA A 651 -6.31 5.99 -7.56
N GLY A 652 -6.39 7.30 -7.70
CA GLY A 652 -7.48 8.12 -7.17
C GLY A 652 -8.85 7.77 -7.73
N ASP A 653 -8.97 7.59 -9.05
CA ASP A 653 -10.24 7.18 -9.68
C ASP A 653 -10.68 5.78 -9.22
N ARG A 654 -9.73 4.86 -9.09
CA ARG A 654 -10.00 3.49 -8.62
C ARG A 654 -10.37 3.46 -7.14
N LEU A 655 -9.70 4.28 -6.32
CA LEU A 655 -10.04 4.44 -4.92
C LEU A 655 -11.42 5.06 -4.75
N GLY A 656 -11.80 6.03 -5.59
CA GLY A 656 -13.17 6.57 -5.63
C GLY A 656 -14.21 5.48 -5.90
N THR A 657 -13.92 4.57 -6.83
CA THR A 657 -14.82 3.47 -7.18
C THR A 657 -14.93 2.42 -6.06
N TRP A 658 -13.81 2.01 -5.48
CA TRP A 658 -13.75 0.89 -4.53
C TRP A 658 -13.59 1.31 -3.07
N GLY A 659 -13.30 2.58 -2.80
CA GLY A 659 -12.87 3.05 -1.49
C GLY A 659 -13.81 2.69 -0.35
N ASN A 660 -15.10 3.01 -0.47
CA ASN A 660 -16.09 2.68 0.57
C ASN A 660 -16.23 1.16 0.78
N TYR A 661 -16.24 0.39 -0.33
CA TYR A 661 -16.27 -1.06 -0.28
C TYR A 661 -15.05 -1.61 0.50
N LEU A 662 -13.83 -1.21 0.11
CA LEU A 662 -12.59 -1.68 0.73
C LEU A 662 -12.55 -1.32 2.20
N MET A 663 -12.85 -0.06 2.53
CA MET A 663 -12.78 0.42 3.91
C MET A 663 -13.82 -0.27 4.80
N ARG A 664 -15.04 -0.48 4.32
CA ARG A 664 -16.08 -1.15 5.10
C ARG A 664 -15.84 -2.65 5.25
N ARG A 665 -15.36 -3.32 4.21
CA ARG A 665 -15.14 -4.78 4.26
C ARG A 665 -13.82 -5.17 4.90
N TRP A 666 -12.74 -4.46 4.60
CA TRP A 666 -11.41 -4.86 5.04
C TRP A 666 -11.03 -4.30 6.41
N SER A 667 -11.53 -3.13 6.79
CA SER A 667 -11.35 -2.61 8.15
C SER A 667 -12.20 -3.35 9.20
N ARG A 668 -13.14 -4.20 8.79
CA ARG A 668 -13.97 -4.94 9.73
C ARG A 668 -13.13 -5.93 10.54
N LYS A 669 -12.92 -5.60 11.81
CA LYS A 669 -12.63 -6.59 12.83
C LYS A 669 -13.95 -7.23 13.20
N PRO A 670 -14.19 -8.52 12.91
CA PRO A 670 -15.48 -9.13 13.24
C PRO A 670 -15.67 -9.08 14.74
N ILE A 671 -16.85 -8.69 15.17
CA ILE A 671 -17.27 -8.96 16.54
C ILE A 671 -17.64 -10.43 16.58
N PRO A 672 -16.92 -11.26 17.34
CA PRO A 672 -17.23 -12.66 17.44
C PRO A 672 -18.70 -12.84 17.85
N GLN A 673 -19.49 -13.44 16.99
CA GLN A 673 -20.87 -13.83 17.33
C GLN A 673 -20.85 -15.26 17.84
N GLY A 674 -21.74 -15.56 18.76
CA GLY A 674 -22.00 -16.92 19.18
C GLY A 674 -21.64 -17.25 20.61
N GLY A 675 -22.58 -17.92 21.30
CA GLY A 675 -22.46 -18.57 22.62
C GLY A 675 -22.24 -17.65 23.82
N ALA A 676 -21.79 -16.41 23.61
CA ALA A 676 -21.59 -15.49 24.72
C ALA A 676 -22.83 -14.62 24.93
N HIS A 677 -23.20 -14.45 26.17
CA HIS A 677 -24.26 -13.53 26.55
C HIS A 677 -23.80 -12.09 26.34
N LEU A 678 -24.21 -11.48 25.23
CA LEU A 678 -23.96 -10.08 24.95
C LEU A 678 -24.99 -9.24 25.69
N VAL A 679 -24.54 -8.46 26.66
CA VAL A 679 -25.42 -7.71 27.56
C VAL A 679 -25.12 -6.22 27.45
N PRO A 680 -26.05 -5.38 27.01
CA PRO A 680 -25.89 -3.95 27.05
C PRO A 680 -25.67 -3.44 28.46
N VAL A 681 -24.73 -2.48 28.60
CA VAL A 681 -24.49 -1.77 29.85
C VAL A 681 -25.13 -0.38 29.73
N SER A 682 -26.01 -0.03 30.65
CA SER A 682 -26.77 1.23 30.61
C SER A 682 -25.85 2.44 30.84
N LEU A 683 -25.92 3.44 29.96
CA LEU A 683 -25.29 4.74 30.13
C LEU A 683 -26.24 5.78 30.74
N ALA A 684 -27.49 5.44 31.09
CA ALA A 684 -28.53 6.42 31.42
C ALA A 684 -28.14 7.36 32.60
N SER A 685 -27.46 6.82 33.62
CA SER A 685 -26.99 7.59 34.79
C SER A 685 -25.73 8.40 34.55
N SER A 686 -24.96 8.08 33.51
CA SER A 686 -23.63 8.65 33.26
C SER A 686 -23.56 9.55 32.03
N ALA A 687 -24.60 9.53 31.17
CA ALA A 687 -24.64 10.31 29.95
C ALA A 687 -24.75 11.81 30.26
N ASN A 688 -23.74 12.58 29.85
CA ASN A 688 -23.57 14.01 30.18
C ASN A 688 -23.75 14.96 29.00
N ALA A 689 -23.86 14.44 27.77
CA ALA A 689 -24.00 15.22 26.55
C ALA A 689 -25.01 14.60 25.59
N THR A 690 -25.44 15.38 24.59
CA THR A 690 -26.26 14.91 23.47
C THR A 690 -25.41 14.80 22.22
N ALA A 691 -25.58 13.71 21.47
CA ALA A 691 -24.85 13.53 20.21
C ALA A 691 -25.11 14.68 19.23
N PRO A 692 -24.11 15.14 18.48
CA PRO A 692 -24.23 16.28 17.59
C PRO A 692 -25.09 16.00 16.34
N SER A 693 -25.57 14.77 16.17
CA SER A 693 -26.26 14.31 14.94
C SER A 693 -27.56 13.59 15.26
N SER A 694 -28.45 13.50 14.25
CA SER A 694 -29.73 12.79 14.29
C SER A 694 -29.54 11.29 14.09
N HIS A 695 -28.93 10.60 15.06
CA HIS A 695 -28.89 9.14 15.04
C HIS A 695 -30.20 8.54 15.57
N ASP A 696 -30.55 7.37 15.03
CA ASP A 696 -31.75 6.65 15.44
C ASP A 696 -31.59 6.15 16.89
N ALA A 697 -32.30 6.78 17.81
CA ALA A 697 -32.33 6.37 19.22
C ALA A 697 -33.02 5.02 19.44
N ALA A 698 -33.82 4.56 18.48
CA ALA A 698 -34.50 3.26 18.55
C ALA A 698 -33.58 2.08 18.15
N ARG A 699 -32.34 2.34 17.75
CA ARG A 699 -31.40 1.27 17.39
C ARG A 699 -31.11 0.36 18.59
N THR A 700 -31.45 -0.90 18.43
CA THR A 700 -31.27 -1.92 19.49
C THR A 700 -30.16 -2.93 19.19
N ALA A 701 -29.63 -2.93 17.97
CA ALA A 701 -28.54 -3.82 17.57
C ALA A 701 -27.70 -3.22 16.43
N ALA A 702 -26.44 -3.61 16.38
CA ALA A 702 -25.54 -3.28 15.27
C ALA A 702 -24.63 -4.50 14.99
N GLY A 703 -24.68 -5.02 13.76
CA GLY A 703 -23.95 -6.23 13.38
C GLY A 703 -24.24 -7.43 14.28
N GLY A 704 -25.50 -7.61 14.71
CA GLY A 704 -25.91 -8.69 15.60
C GLY A 704 -25.59 -8.50 17.10
N VAL A 705 -24.88 -7.42 17.47
CA VAL A 705 -24.56 -7.11 18.87
C VAL A 705 -25.61 -6.17 19.44
N PRO A 706 -26.26 -6.49 20.58
CA PRO A 706 -27.27 -5.62 21.18
C PRO A 706 -26.64 -4.30 21.65
N VAL A 707 -27.35 -3.21 21.37
CA VAL A 707 -26.95 -1.82 21.70
C VAL A 707 -28.06 -1.16 22.49
N ALA A 708 -27.74 -0.56 23.63
CA ALA A 708 -28.66 0.26 24.40
C ALA A 708 -28.25 1.73 24.27
N LEU A 709 -28.97 2.47 23.43
CA LEU A 709 -28.80 3.91 23.28
C LEU A 709 -29.69 4.65 24.27
N VAL A 710 -29.21 5.77 24.81
CA VAL A 710 -29.99 6.61 25.73
C VAL A 710 -30.71 7.69 24.93
N PRO A 711 -32.07 7.73 24.90
CA PRO A 711 -32.79 8.72 24.16
C PRO A 711 -32.46 10.16 24.63
N GLY A 712 -32.24 11.09 23.69
CA GLY A 712 -31.91 12.49 23.92
C GLY A 712 -32.94 13.51 23.43
N GLY A 713 -34.12 13.03 23.00
CA GLY A 713 -35.20 13.85 22.38
C GLY A 713 -34.92 14.15 20.90
N ALA A 714 -35.93 14.48 20.12
CA ALA A 714 -35.87 14.87 18.71
C ALA A 714 -34.93 13.95 17.85
N ALA A 715 -35.12 12.62 17.98
CA ALA A 715 -34.28 11.58 17.31
C ALA A 715 -32.78 11.67 17.64
N ARG A 716 -32.39 12.20 18.78
CA ARG A 716 -31.01 12.32 19.23
C ARG A 716 -30.70 11.29 20.33
N VAL A 717 -29.43 11.03 20.55
CA VAL A 717 -28.91 10.11 21.56
C VAL A 717 -28.08 10.88 22.58
N ARG A 718 -28.29 10.57 23.86
CA ARG A 718 -27.38 11.04 24.93
C ARG A 718 -26.15 10.14 24.96
N VAL A 719 -24.99 10.76 25.13
CA VAL A 719 -23.68 10.11 25.11
C VAL A 719 -22.88 10.45 26.36
N LEU A 720 -21.91 9.64 26.70
CA LEU A 720 -20.90 9.96 27.70
C LEU A 720 -19.70 10.61 27.00
N ALA A 721 -19.56 11.92 27.12
CA ALA A 721 -18.47 12.70 26.55
C ALA A 721 -17.31 12.87 27.53
N ALA A 722 -16.09 12.87 27.03
CA ALA A 722 -14.90 13.23 27.79
C ALA A 722 -14.77 14.76 27.86
N ASP A 723 -15.21 15.36 28.96
CA ASP A 723 -15.27 16.80 29.18
C ASP A 723 -14.21 17.35 30.15
N GLY A 724 -13.21 16.51 30.49
CA GLY A 724 -12.15 16.84 31.44
C GLY A 724 -12.38 16.34 32.87
N ALA A 725 -13.62 16.05 33.25
CA ALA A 725 -13.94 15.40 34.52
C ALA A 725 -13.88 13.86 34.41
N PRO A 726 -13.54 13.15 35.50
CA PRO A 726 -13.65 11.70 35.56
C PRO A 726 -15.14 11.27 35.58
N HIS A 727 -15.54 10.38 34.69
CA HIS A 727 -16.90 9.83 34.65
C HIS A 727 -16.89 8.34 34.89
N ALA A 728 -17.58 7.90 35.94
CA ALA A 728 -17.70 6.50 36.30
C ALA A 728 -18.96 5.86 35.70
N LEU A 729 -18.83 4.62 35.24
CA LEU A 729 -19.88 3.79 34.69
C LEU A 729 -19.88 2.43 35.38
N ALA A 730 -20.96 2.08 36.03
CA ALA A 730 -21.08 0.77 36.68
C ALA A 730 -21.24 -0.35 35.64
N VAL A 731 -20.53 -1.46 35.83
CA VAL A 731 -20.61 -2.65 34.97
C VAL A 731 -21.20 -3.82 35.74
N GLY A 732 -20.69 -4.12 36.93
CA GLY A 732 -21.25 -5.07 37.91
C GLY A 732 -21.26 -6.56 37.46
N ARG A 733 -20.35 -6.98 36.58
CA ARG A 733 -20.32 -8.36 36.05
C ARG A 733 -18.96 -8.81 35.58
N ARG A 734 -18.80 -10.15 35.44
CA ARG A 734 -17.64 -10.74 34.74
C ARG A 734 -17.88 -10.65 33.23
N ALA A 735 -16.87 -10.22 32.50
CA ALA A 735 -16.91 -10.13 31.05
C ALA A 735 -15.58 -10.52 30.45
N SER A 736 -15.61 -11.30 29.39
CA SER A 736 -14.41 -11.64 28.61
C SER A 736 -13.94 -10.48 27.74
N SER A 737 -14.87 -9.61 27.33
CA SER A 737 -14.57 -8.38 26.59
C SER A 737 -15.69 -7.34 26.75
N LEU A 738 -15.36 -6.10 26.36
CA LEU A 738 -16.31 -4.99 26.29
C LEU A 738 -16.29 -4.39 24.89
N VAL A 739 -17.44 -4.16 24.29
CA VAL A 739 -17.59 -3.49 22.99
C VAL A 739 -18.02 -2.06 23.23
N PHE A 740 -17.15 -1.12 22.85
CA PHE A 740 -17.37 0.32 22.95
C PHE A 740 -17.90 0.86 21.62
N TRP A 741 -19.08 1.47 21.64
CA TRP A 741 -19.69 2.18 20.52
C TRP A 741 -19.37 3.65 20.66
N GLN A 742 -18.48 4.19 19.84
CA GLN A 742 -17.84 5.46 20.16
C GLN A 742 -17.52 6.28 18.92
N THR A 743 -17.34 7.60 19.15
CA THR A 743 -16.88 8.56 18.14
C THR A 743 -15.82 9.47 18.72
N ALA A 744 -15.05 10.05 17.83
CA ALA A 744 -14.21 11.21 18.13
C ALA A 744 -14.48 12.31 17.11
N ALA A 745 -14.12 13.55 17.43
CA ALA A 745 -14.20 14.67 16.52
C ALA A 745 -12.92 15.50 16.63
N LEU A 746 -12.20 15.63 15.53
CA LEU A 746 -11.02 16.49 15.39
C LEU A 746 -11.44 17.81 14.72
N GLU A 747 -11.13 18.92 15.36
CA GLU A 747 -11.40 20.22 14.75
C GLU A 747 -10.48 20.45 13.53
N PRO A 748 -10.97 21.00 12.43
CA PRO A 748 -10.17 21.21 11.20
C PRO A 748 -8.88 22.01 11.44
N ALA A 749 -8.88 22.95 12.37
CA ALA A 749 -7.71 23.75 12.74
C ALA A 749 -6.57 22.91 13.38
N ASP A 750 -6.90 21.72 13.90
CA ASP A 750 -5.93 20.86 14.59
C ASP A 750 -5.37 19.74 13.71
N VAL A 751 -5.84 19.63 12.46
CA VAL A 751 -5.39 18.61 11.50
C VAL A 751 -3.88 18.72 11.24
N ALA A 752 -3.34 19.94 11.14
CA ALA A 752 -1.91 20.16 10.93
C ALA A 752 -1.07 19.68 12.13
N ALA A 753 -1.53 19.93 13.37
CA ALA A 753 -0.87 19.47 14.58
C ALA A 753 -0.94 17.94 14.70
N PHE A 754 -2.07 17.35 14.32
CA PHE A 754 -2.22 15.90 14.26
C PHE A 754 -1.28 15.27 13.25
N ASN A 755 -1.17 15.84 12.04
CA ASN A 755 -0.25 15.38 11.01
C ASN A 755 1.21 15.47 11.45
N GLY A 756 1.60 16.55 12.16
CA GLY A 756 2.92 16.69 12.75
C GLY A 756 3.24 15.59 13.77
N HIS A 757 2.27 15.21 14.62
CA HIS A 757 2.40 14.09 15.54
C HIS A 757 2.55 12.76 14.79
N ALA A 758 1.74 12.55 13.78
CA ALA A 758 1.82 11.38 12.92
C ALA A 758 3.17 11.26 12.20
N PHE A 759 3.69 12.38 11.69
CA PHE A 759 4.96 12.45 10.96
C PHE A 759 6.18 12.08 11.83
N ASN A 760 6.13 12.36 13.13
CA ASN A 760 7.21 12.02 14.04
C ASN A 760 7.30 10.52 14.41
N GLY A 761 6.51 9.66 13.80
CA GLY A 761 6.59 8.21 13.94
C GLY A 761 5.91 7.63 15.19
N ASN A 762 5.19 8.45 15.94
CA ASN A 762 4.50 8.07 17.18
C ASN A 762 3.07 7.60 16.97
N ALA A 763 2.67 7.39 15.74
CA ALA A 763 1.27 7.37 15.37
C ALA A 763 0.74 5.99 14.95
N LEU A 764 1.49 4.91 15.13
CA LEU A 764 0.99 3.56 14.81
C LEU A 764 -0.37 3.31 15.48
N PHE A 765 -0.47 3.64 16.76
CA PHE A 765 -1.68 3.43 17.56
C PHE A 765 -2.56 4.68 17.70
N GLY A 766 -2.22 5.80 17.04
CA GLY A 766 -2.98 7.01 17.10
C GLY A 766 -2.72 7.91 18.29
N LEU A 767 -3.32 9.10 18.23
CA LEU A 767 -3.26 10.09 19.31
C LEU A 767 -4.11 9.62 20.50
N PRO A 768 -3.54 9.48 21.70
CA PRO A 768 -4.34 9.17 22.90
C PRO A 768 -5.30 10.33 23.19
N VAL A 769 -6.59 10.08 23.21
CA VAL A 769 -7.64 11.09 23.46
C VAL A 769 -8.35 10.90 24.78
N ALA A 770 -8.37 9.68 25.28
CA ALA A 770 -8.92 9.34 26.59
C ALA A 770 -8.26 8.07 27.13
N THR A 771 -8.50 7.77 28.38
CA THR A 771 -8.13 6.50 29.02
C THR A 771 -9.35 5.93 29.73
N TRP A 772 -9.62 4.66 29.55
CA TRP A 772 -10.53 3.91 30.39
C TRP A 772 -9.74 3.23 31.50
N ARG A 773 -10.08 3.54 32.76
CA ARG A 773 -9.65 2.80 33.94
C ARG A 773 -10.72 1.80 34.30
N VAL A 774 -10.34 0.54 34.43
CA VAL A 774 -11.21 -0.59 34.74
C VAL A 774 -10.94 -1.00 36.17
N ALA A 775 -11.91 -0.84 37.07
CA ALA A 775 -11.83 -1.30 38.43
C ALA A 775 -12.56 -2.64 38.57
N TYR A 776 -11.92 -3.61 39.18
CA TYR A 776 -12.49 -4.91 39.48
C TYR A 776 -13.07 -4.98 40.90
N ALA A 777 -14.00 -5.89 41.15
CA ALA A 777 -14.66 -6.04 42.45
C ALA A 777 -13.69 -6.44 43.59
N ASP A 778 -12.53 -6.99 43.27
CA ASP A 778 -11.47 -7.32 44.23
C ASP A 778 -10.55 -6.13 44.56
N GLY A 779 -10.85 -4.92 44.05
CA GLY A 779 -10.06 -3.72 44.25
C GLY A 779 -8.86 -3.56 43.32
N SER A 780 -8.55 -4.55 42.48
CA SER A 780 -7.49 -4.40 41.47
C SER A 780 -7.98 -3.55 40.29
N GLU A 781 -7.04 -2.93 39.56
CA GLU A 781 -7.33 -2.08 38.44
C GLU A 781 -6.48 -2.41 37.21
N THR A 782 -6.99 -2.10 36.03
CA THR A 782 -6.25 -2.01 34.78
C THR A 782 -6.70 -0.80 33.97
N SER A 783 -5.98 -0.44 32.94
CA SER A 783 -6.38 0.68 32.07
C SER A 783 -5.98 0.45 30.63
N PHE A 784 -6.67 1.12 29.71
CA PHE A 784 -6.29 1.17 28.28
C PHE A 784 -6.61 2.53 27.68
N ALA A 785 -5.78 2.93 26.72
CA ALA A 785 -5.93 4.22 26.03
C ALA A 785 -6.94 4.12 24.89
N VAL A 786 -7.80 5.14 24.77
CA VAL A 786 -8.58 5.38 23.55
C VAL A 786 -7.74 6.25 22.63
N ARG A 787 -7.54 5.78 21.40
CA ARG A 787 -6.64 6.41 20.44
C ARG A 787 -7.37 6.78 19.15
N TYR A 788 -7.31 8.06 18.83
CA TYR A 788 -7.87 8.60 17.59
C TYR A 788 -7.14 8.03 16.38
N GLY A 789 -7.90 7.49 15.44
CA GLY A 789 -7.38 6.80 14.26
C GLY A 789 -6.96 5.35 14.50
N TRP A 790 -7.06 4.84 15.74
CA TRP A 790 -6.83 3.43 16.06
C TRP A 790 -8.06 2.76 16.66
N SER A 791 -8.40 3.04 17.91
CA SER A 791 -9.57 2.47 18.57
C SER A 791 -10.86 3.25 18.31
N VAL A 792 -10.75 4.52 17.87
CA VAL A 792 -11.88 5.38 17.50
C VAL A 792 -11.55 6.21 16.27
N GLY A 793 -12.51 6.39 15.38
CA GLY A 793 -12.42 7.27 14.21
C GLY A 793 -13.18 8.56 14.38
N ASP A 794 -13.06 9.45 13.39
CA ASP A 794 -13.78 10.72 13.38
C ASP A 794 -15.27 10.52 13.12
N VAL A 795 -16.09 11.29 13.81
CA VAL A 795 -17.53 11.34 13.57
C VAL A 795 -17.83 11.81 12.14
N ASP A 796 -17.02 12.73 11.63
CA ASP A 796 -17.03 13.12 10.23
C ASP A 796 -15.87 12.47 9.47
N PRO A 797 -16.13 11.45 8.65
CA PRO A 797 -15.08 10.75 7.93
C PRO A 797 -14.35 11.62 6.88
N CYS A 798 -14.81 12.84 6.63
CA CYS A 798 -14.24 13.76 5.65
C CYS A 798 -13.40 14.89 6.27
N VAL A 799 -13.11 14.85 7.57
CA VAL A 799 -12.40 15.93 8.31
C VAL A 799 -10.98 16.20 7.85
N ASN A 800 -10.36 15.36 7.08
CA ASN A 800 -8.97 15.55 6.64
C ASN A 800 -8.72 16.74 5.68
N GLY A 801 -9.70 17.59 5.46
CA GLY A 801 -9.55 18.88 4.75
C GLY A 801 -9.29 18.81 3.25
N SER A 802 -9.04 17.63 2.68
CA SER A 802 -8.81 17.48 1.24
C SER A 802 -10.07 17.18 0.44
N GLY A 803 -11.21 16.92 1.10
CA GLY A 803 -12.49 16.67 0.45
C GLY A 803 -12.57 15.43 -0.44
N HIS A 804 -11.51 14.63 -0.49
CA HIS A 804 -11.33 13.64 -1.55
C HIS A 804 -11.06 12.21 -1.09
N THR A 805 -11.04 11.96 0.23
CA THR A 805 -10.70 10.61 0.65
C THR A 805 -11.86 9.93 1.37
N PRO A 806 -12.38 8.85 0.80
CA PRO A 806 -13.25 7.92 1.49
C PRO A 806 -12.57 7.24 2.70
N TYR A 807 -11.35 7.64 3.03
CA TYR A 807 -10.45 7.01 4.01
C TYR A 807 -10.69 7.43 5.46
N GLY A 808 -11.42 8.49 5.69
CA GLY A 808 -11.69 8.99 7.05
C GLY A 808 -12.46 8.02 7.94
N ARG A 809 -13.03 6.97 7.36
CA ARG A 809 -13.73 5.89 8.10
C ARG A 809 -12.80 4.75 8.53
N TYR A 810 -11.54 4.77 8.10
CA TYR A 810 -10.57 3.76 8.51
C TYR A 810 -10.08 4.02 9.94
N VAL A 811 -10.10 2.98 10.75
CA VAL A 811 -9.53 2.95 12.10
C VAL A 811 -8.78 1.64 12.30
N GLY A 812 -7.60 1.72 12.90
CA GLY A 812 -6.69 0.59 13.00
C GLY A 812 -7.29 -0.63 13.72
N ASP A 813 -7.90 -0.45 14.87
CA ASP A 813 -8.43 -1.53 15.73
C ASP A 813 -9.95 -1.49 15.94
N ALA A 814 -10.59 -0.39 15.57
CA ALA A 814 -12.04 -0.31 15.58
C ALA A 814 -12.63 -0.63 14.21
N ARG A 815 -13.91 -0.89 14.16
CA ARG A 815 -14.67 -1.08 12.93
C ARG A 815 -15.73 0.00 12.78
N TYR A 816 -16.07 0.32 11.56
CA TYR A 816 -17.28 1.05 11.23
C TYR A 816 -18.50 0.27 11.75
N ALA A 817 -19.37 0.93 12.50
CA ALA A 817 -20.58 0.33 13.00
C ALA A 817 -21.83 0.79 12.24
N TRP A 818 -22.07 2.10 12.20
CA TRP A 818 -23.14 2.72 11.42
C TRP A 818 -22.84 4.20 11.16
N ALA A 819 -23.57 4.81 10.23
CA ALA A 819 -23.58 6.26 10.02
C ALA A 819 -25.03 6.78 10.01
N ASP A 820 -25.18 8.08 10.23
CA ASP A 820 -26.44 8.79 10.00
C ASP A 820 -26.62 9.15 8.51
N ALA A 821 -27.74 9.84 8.18
CA ALA A 821 -28.04 10.27 6.83
C ALA A 821 -26.98 11.25 6.25
N GLU A 822 -26.31 12.00 7.11
CA GLU A 822 -25.24 12.93 6.75
C GLU A 822 -23.86 12.25 6.67
N GLY A 823 -23.79 10.94 6.85
CA GLY A 823 -22.55 10.16 6.80
C GLY A 823 -21.72 10.19 8.07
N ARG A 824 -22.20 10.84 9.16
CA ARG A 824 -21.49 10.87 10.44
C ARG A 824 -21.48 9.51 11.09
N THR A 825 -20.31 9.08 11.57
CA THR A 825 -20.01 7.67 11.79
C THR A 825 -19.81 7.35 13.27
N VAL A 826 -20.33 6.20 13.70
CA VAL A 826 -20.04 5.55 14.98
C VAL A 826 -19.18 4.32 14.73
N TYR A 827 -18.19 4.10 15.59
CA TYR A 827 -17.24 3.00 15.51
C TYR A 827 -17.42 2.04 16.69
N ALA A 828 -17.22 0.76 16.43
CA ALA A 828 -17.17 -0.28 17.45
C ALA A 828 -15.72 -0.69 17.70
N HIS A 829 -15.30 -0.69 18.97
CA HIS A 829 -14.01 -1.19 19.41
C HIS A 829 -14.21 -2.24 20.50
N GLU A 830 -13.66 -3.44 20.32
CA GLU A 830 -13.72 -4.50 21.33
C GLU A 830 -12.41 -4.53 22.14
N TRP A 831 -12.51 -4.19 23.42
CA TRP A 831 -11.42 -4.36 24.36
C TRP A 831 -11.52 -5.75 25.01
N VAL A 832 -10.48 -6.56 24.89
CA VAL A 832 -10.38 -7.87 25.51
C VAL A 832 -9.95 -7.69 26.96
N ASN A 833 -10.75 -8.22 27.89
CA ASN A 833 -10.44 -8.13 29.31
C ASN A 833 -9.26 -9.06 29.66
N PRO A 834 -8.13 -8.54 30.16
CA PRO A 834 -6.98 -9.36 30.57
C PRO A 834 -7.29 -10.24 31.79
N HIS A 835 -8.37 -9.97 32.51
CA HIS A 835 -8.78 -10.70 33.72
C HIS A 835 -10.24 -11.16 33.65
N PRO A 836 -10.62 -12.05 32.72
CA PRO A 836 -12.02 -12.43 32.48
C PRO A 836 -12.68 -13.14 33.67
N GLY A 837 -11.90 -13.72 34.57
CA GLY A 837 -12.37 -14.33 35.81
C GLY A 837 -12.76 -13.33 36.91
N LYS A 838 -12.41 -12.04 36.79
CA LYS A 838 -12.76 -10.99 37.74
C LYS A 838 -14.01 -10.23 37.31
N ALA A 839 -14.92 -9.93 38.26
CA ALA A 839 -16.02 -9.04 37.97
C ALA A 839 -15.54 -7.59 37.80
N ILE A 840 -15.90 -6.95 36.70
CA ILE A 840 -15.67 -5.53 36.48
C ILE A 840 -16.70 -4.77 37.31
N ALA A 841 -16.27 -4.05 38.32
CA ALA A 841 -17.12 -3.22 39.16
C ALA A 841 -17.53 -1.95 38.40
N SER A 842 -16.56 -1.22 37.88
CA SER A 842 -16.79 0.02 37.14
C SER A 842 -15.71 0.33 36.09
N LEU A 843 -16.09 1.19 35.16
CA LEU A 843 -15.19 1.86 34.23
C LEU A 843 -15.14 3.34 34.57
N THR A 844 -13.98 3.98 34.53
CA THR A 844 -13.84 5.42 34.67
C THR A 844 -13.22 6.00 33.40
N LEU A 845 -13.96 6.92 32.74
CA LEU A 845 -13.45 7.66 31.60
C LEU A 845 -12.61 8.82 32.10
N LEU A 846 -11.36 8.89 31.68
CA LEU A 846 -10.42 9.97 31.96
C LEU A 846 -10.04 10.64 30.63
N ALA A 847 -10.37 11.93 30.49
CA ALA A 847 -9.98 12.71 29.32
C ALA A 847 -8.46 12.93 29.29
N LYS A 848 -7.89 12.95 28.10
CA LYS A 848 -6.53 13.44 27.87
C LYS A 848 -6.57 14.91 27.46
N PRO A 849 -5.53 15.70 27.74
CA PRO A 849 -5.45 17.11 27.35
C PRO A 849 -5.22 17.25 25.83
N THR A 850 -6.21 16.88 25.04
CA THR A 850 -6.21 17.02 23.59
C THR A 850 -7.43 17.79 23.15
N ARG A 851 -7.39 18.38 21.94
CA ARG A 851 -8.54 19.06 21.34
C ARG A 851 -9.52 18.10 20.64
N VAL A 852 -9.17 16.80 20.56
CA VAL A 852 -10.08 15.79 20.02
C VAL A 852 -11.18 15.50 21.02
N ARG A 853 -12.41 15.76 20.63
CA ARG A 853 -13.59 15.45 21.44
C ARG A 853 -13.93 13.96 21.29
N TYR A 854 -14.04 13.26 22.40
CA TYR A 854 -14.40 11.84 22.45
C TYR A 854 -15.77 11.64 23.09
N ALA A 855 -16.56 10.73 22.53
CA ALA A 855 -17.88 10.35 23.10
C ALA A 855 -18.14 8.85 22.94
N LEU A 856 -18.59 8.23 24.05
CA LEU A 856 -19.13 6.88 24.09
C LEU A 856 -20.65 6.93 23.90
N TRP A 857 -21.16 6.19 22.92
CA TRP A 857 -22.59 6.11 22.56
C TRP A 857 -23.30 4.97 23.29
N ALA A 858 -22.65 3.82 23.41
CA ALA A 858 -23.12 2.64 24.10
C ALA A 858 -21.95 1.76 24.52
N LEU A 859 -22.25 0.83 25.43
CA LEU A 859 -21.33 -0.20 25.87
C LEU A 859 -22.06 -1.53 25.90
N THR A 860 -21.42 -2.59 25.42
CA THR A 860 -21.96 -3.97 25.48
C THR A 860 -20.90 -4.88 26.10
N ALA A 861 -21.23 -5.59 27.14
CA ALA A 861 -20.38 -6.59 27.78
C ALA A 861 -20.62 -7.98 27.17
N ARG A 862 -19.56 -8.70 26.90
CA ARG A 862 -19.58 -10.14 26.62
C ARG A 862 -19.43 -10.85 27.97
N ALA A 863 -20.56 -11.16 28.59
CA ALA A 863 -20.59 -11.83 29.88
C ALA A 863 -19.99 -13.24 29.78
N CYS A 864 -19.36 -13.70 30.86
CA CYS A 864 -18.89 -15.08 30.98
C CYS A 864 -20.05 -16.03 31.17
N ALA A 865 -19.94 -17.27 30.68
CA ALA A 865 -21.04 -18.27 30.66
C ALA A 865 -21.64 -18.61 32.04
N ASP A 866 -20.86 -18.40 33.10
CA ASP A 866 -21.29 -18.74 34.48
C ASP A 866 -22.16 -17.68 35.15
N ASP A 867 -22.24 -16.46 34.58
CA ASP A 867 -23.03 -15.35 35.15
C ASP A 867 -24.54 -15.45 34.85
N GLY A 868 -24.95 -16.42 34.05
CA GLY A 868 -26.36 -16.66 33.67
C GLY A 868 -27.17 -17.52 34.64
N LYS A 869 -26.61 -17.94 35.77
CA LYS A 869 -27.28 -18.88 36.72
C LYS A 869 -27.77 -18.25 38.01
N THR A 870 -27.80 -16.96 38.18
CA THR A 870 -28.35 -16.30 39.36
C THR A 870 -29.24 -15.15 39.01
N GLU A 871 -30.48 -15.43 38.60
CA GLU A 871 -31.66 -14.61 38.84
C GLU A 871 -32.96 -15.30 38.30
N THR A 872 -33.28 -16.51 38.80
CA THR A 872 -34.67 -16.95 38.83
C THR A 872 -34.95 -17.45 40.23
N GLY A 873 -35.38 -16.53 41.09
CA GLY A 873 -35.83 -16.95 42.40
C GLY A 873 -35.76 -15.88 43.48
N LYS A 874 -36.53 -14.80 43.37
CA LYS A 874 -37.34 -14.22 44.46
C LYS A 874 -38.31 -13.20 43.90
#